data_9aff9b0fee3d7bdfd1e3f40073bd9fbe
#
_entry.id   9aff9b0fee3d7bdfd1e3f40073bd9fbe
#
_cell.length_a   1.000
_cell.length_b   1.000
_cell.length_c   1.000
_cell.angle_alpha   90.00
_cell.angle_beta   90.00
_cell.angle_gamma   90.00
#
_symmetry.space_group_name_H-M   'P 1'
#
loop_
_entity.id
_entity.type
_entity.pdbx_description
1 polymer ?
#
loop_
_entity_poly.entity_id
_entity_poly.type
_entity_poly.pdbx_seq_one_letter_code
_entity_poly.pdbx_strand_id
1 'polypeptide(L)'
;MTEKILLLPSANGTELTRMLARFHKNSLGLRIMNAAEFARFALMRSGIILEESFLPRKQESAVIDGFIREVTYFASAGYADSEKIANAIYHLRNLIPENEFEQIHNILPKGEFPEKNKSLVAVYDHYLATLKAAKNIDTVGLLRKAMAEAAPLTCPVYTLREYPLTPLEDALINRLADNRVDSCLTQLLDVEPVTLRNIDYTESYGSSNEVEAIYDYITANNLPFDECTVAIANTAQYAQLFYDFSQSHSLPITLGCGVPILNANPARLLKLLYDWDNTGYHGVDALKTLLHSDALDQKKLLTTLGVEHVHQLDRIIEIAGQLRLNFNQEENNRKIVALPQDGKYASLYPSVAALANELALGESKLIEKYALIRDGIIGRVDRSALSVICDTLDAYAKYTGSSSLNQIIPEILQRSVCSENSREGALFVTGIFGAIASMRKHLFVAGMSAGNFPGMPRENYLLLDSDYLLFADESAAPTSTNLVQQKKDTLDNLLALASALGVNSHISYSGYDLAALKEENPSSVLFDIFKKQYGEEATLQQYKNTFRHVGYFDQQVSGDHTVGRAYIHRKEISYDGVDFSEATCAYAGDTAFSPTAIDDFFNCPRHFFLTKILGVQEQEQDDPFTVIDPAATGSLAHSLMEELAHSPCNRDVFLQRAAAAFDRFLLSRPPIHSDSAAKEKTAFCKMMENAYDLDPKNEVLASEEDQSFRHSSGVLLRGIPDRVEKTAEGECIIADYKTGRRVKHQANDIDTCLQVVIYAYLLEQRGVPISRCEYRYLRDGLLIPCRYDDSMKEKLNTKLLEFKKALEAGQFPPAESERACTYCTLAGICNNDLQEKEEAE
;
A
#
# COMPACT_ATOMS: atom_id res chain seq x y z
N MET A 1 -48.77 16.80 16.99
CA MET A 1 -47.34 17.13 17.15
C MET A 1 -47.02 18.23 16.17
N THR A 2 -46.49 19.32 16.59
CA THR A 2 -46.02 20.38 15.70
C THR A 2 -44.73 19.92 15.03
N GLU A 3 -44.75 19.84 13.69
CA GLU A 3 -43.59 19.59 12.87
C GLU A 3 -42.57 20.73 13.09
N LYS A 4 -41.28 20.36 13.23
CA LYS A 4 -40.14 21.26 13.36
C LYS A 4 -39.10 20.91 12.32
N ILE A 5 -38.49 21.89 11.69
CA ILE A 5 -37.41 21.67 10.73
C ILE A 5 -36.10 22.18 11.34
N LEU A 6 -35.05 21.39 11.24
CA LEU A 6 -33.69 21.78 11.60
C LEU A 6 -32.80 21.68 10.36
N LEU A 7 -32.15 22.79 10.06
CA LEU A 7 -31.24 22.83 8.89
C LEU A 7 -29.83 22.47 9.29
N LEU A 8 -29.29 21.50 8.58
CA LEU A 8 -27.93 21.02 8.74
C LEU A 8 -27.34 20.64 7.40
N PRO A 9 -26.00 20.64 7.22
CA PRO A 9 -25.37 20.01 6.10
C PRO A 9 -25.71 18.51 6.04
N SER A 10 -25.88 17.97 4.85
CA SER A 10 -26.54 16.68 4.56
C SER A 10 -25.99 15.46 5.31
N ALA A 11 -24.72 15.44 5.67
CA ALA A 11 -24.09 14.26 6.28
C ALA A 11 -24.41 14.06 7.78
N ASN A 12 -24.90 15.07 8.47
CA ASN A 12 -24.90 15.10 9.95
C ASN A 12 -26.26 14.80 10.59
N GLY A 13 -27.32 14.64 9.81
CA GLY A 13 -28.70 14.51 10.33
C GLY A 13 -28.91 13.27 11.20
N THR A 14 -28.46 12.13 10.74
CA THR A 14 -28.56 10.86 11.49
C THR A 14 -27.72 10.91 12.77
N GLU A 15 -26.51 11.44 12.69
CA GLU A 15 -25.61 11.55 13.84
C GLU A 15 -26.15 12.50 14.90
N LEU A 16 -26.71 13.65 14.48
CA LEU A 16 -27.36 14.55 15.42
C LEU A 16 -28.58 13.90 16.10
N THR A 17 -29.39 13.17 15.36
CA THR A 17 -30.54 12.43 15.96
C THR A 17 -30.05 11.45 17.00
N ARG A 18 -28.96 10.72 16.75
CA ARG A 18 -28.35 9.82 17.73
C ARG A 18 -27.78 10.57 18.93
N MET A 19 -27.15 11.72 18.71
CA MET A 19 -26.63 12.57 19.77
C MET A 19 -27.79 13.07 20.68
N LEU A 20 -28.86 13.57 20.10
CA LEU A 20 -30.04 13.96 20.84
C LEU A 20 -30.60 12.82 21.68
N ALA A 21 -30.69 11.63 21.13
CA ALA A 21 -31.15 10.42 21.87
C ALA A 21 -30.21 10.08 23.03
N ARG A 22 -28.88 10.13 22.84
CA ARG A 22 -27.90 9.89 23.92
C ARG A 22 -28.04 10.85 25.08
N PHE A 23 -28.38 12.10 24.82
CA PHE A 23 -28.60 13.13 25.81
C PHE A 23 -30.07 13.24 26.25
N HIS A 24 -30.89 12.20 25.97
CA HIS A 24 -32.28 12.06 26.35
C HIS A 24 -33.16 13.26 25.89
N LYS A 25 -32.81 13.87 24.75
CA LYS A 25 -33.60 14.96 24.17
C LYS A 25 -34.64 14.43 23.20
N ASN A 26 -35.80 15.10 23.20
CA ASN A 26 -36.92 14.69 22.38
C ASN A 26 -36.73 15.17 20.92
N SER A 27 -36.59 14.21 20.00
CA SER A 27 -36.50 14.47 18.56
C SER A 27 -37.78 14.18 17.77
N LEU A 28 -38.87 13.88 18.46
CA LEU A 28 -40.17 13.59 17.82
C LEU A 28 -40.72 14.83 17.09
N GLY A 29 -41.04 14.65 15.81
CA GLY A 29 -41.52 15.71 14.93
C GLY A 29 -40.43 16.61 14.39
N LEU A 30 -39.14 16.35 14.71
CA LEU A 30 -38.00 17.05 14.15
C LEU A 30 -37.63 16.45 12.82
N ARG A 31 -37.64 17.27 11.78
CA ARG A 31 -37.09 16.93 10.45
C ARG A 31 -35.74 17.61 10.29
N ILE A 32 -34.71 16.85 10.06
CA ILE A 32 -33.38 17.36 9.77
C ILE A 32 -33.16 17.28 8.27
N MET A 33 -32.79 18.40 7.66
CA MET A 33 -32.56 18.48 6.21
C MET A 33 -31.54 19.56 5.86
N ASN A 34 -30.94 19.46 4.71
CA ASN A 34 -30.07 20.52 4.17
C ASN A 34 -30.88 21.56 3.40
N ALA A 35 -30.26 22.67 3.01
CA ALA A 35 -30.91 23.77 2.29
C ALA A 35 -31.59 23.32 0.97
N ALA A 36 -30.97 22.40 0.22
CA ALA A 36 -31.55 21.89 -1.02
C ALA A 36 -32.76 20.98 -0.76
N GLU A 37 -32.71 20.15 0.29
CA GLU A 37 -33.86 19.36 0.73
C GLU A 37 -34.97 20.22 1.26
N PHE A 38 -34.63 21.29 2.00
CA PHE A 38 -35.57 22.28 2.45
C PHE A 38 -36.28 23.01 1.30
N ALA A 39 -35.53 23.42 0.27
CA ALA A 39 -36.08 24.04 -0.91
C ALA A 39 -37.06 23.09 -1.64
N ARG A 40 -36.69 21.82 -1.83
CA ARG A 40 -37.57 20.80 -2.41
C ARG A 40 -38.81 20.56 -1.56
N PHE A 41 -38.63 20.49 -0.26
CA PHE A 41 -39.74 20.32 0.67
C PHE A 41 -40.74 21.48 0.60
N ALA A 42 -40.25 22.74 0.54
CA ALA A 42 -41.07 23.93 0.41
C ALA A 42 -41.83 23.93 -0.93
N LEU A 43 -41.19 23.62 -2.06
CA LEU A 43 -41.82 23.47 -3.38
C LEU A 43 -42.91 22.39 -3.36
N MET A 44 -42.60 21.22 -2.83
CA MET A 44 -43.56 20.12 -2.71
C MET A 44 -44.78 20.52 -1.84
N ARG A 45 -44.57 21.18 -0.74
CA ARG A 45 -45.66 21.71 0.14
C ARG A 45 -46.53 22.75 -0.57
N SER A 46 -45.93 23.47 -1.50
CA SER A 46 -46.65 24.44 -2.32
C SER A 46 -47.35 23.81 -3.54
N GLY A 47 -47.28 22.52 -3.72
CA GLY A 47 -47.85 21.81 -4.86
C GLY A 47 -47.11 21.99 -6.17
N ILE A 48 -45.86 22.46 -6.11
CA ILE A 48 -45.02 22.71 -7.29
C ILE A 48 -44.21 21.47 -7.60
N ILE A 49 -44.34 20.96 -8.81
CA ILE A 49 -43.60 19.80 -9.35
C ILE A 49 -42.39 20.32 -10.13
N LEU A 50 -41.20 19.80 -9.80
CA LEU A 50 -40.02 20.11 -10.56
C LEU A 50 -40.05 19.37 -11.90
N GLU A 51 -40.02 20.11 -13.00
CA GLU A 51 -39.92 19.56 -14.35
C GLU A 51 -38.46 19.23 -14.73
N GLU A 52 -37.52 19.89 -14.08
CA GLU A 52 -36.10 19.77 -14.30
C GLU A 52 -35.52 18.58 -13.53
N SER A 53 -34.59 17.89 -14.14
CA SER A 53 -33.76 16.89 -13.47
C SER A 53 -32.69 17.55 -12.63
N PHE A 54 -32.50 17.07 -11.39
CA PHE A 54 -31.49 17.64 -10.51
C PHE A 54 -30.08 17.22 -10.95
N LEU A 55 -29.21 18.22 -11.15
CA LEU A 55 -27.79 18.01 -11.40
C LEU A 55 -27.02 17.99 -10.07
N PRO A 56 -26.44 16.86 -9.67
CA PRO A 56 -25.61 16.80 -8.46
C PRO A 56 -24.39 17.68 -8.60
N ARG A 57 -23.95 18.30 -7.49
CA ARG A 57 -22.79 19.20 -7.43
C ARG A 57 -21.53 18.59 -8.08
N LYS A 58 -21.30 17.29 -7.87
CA LYS A 58 -20.14 16.54 -8.42
C LYS A 58 -20.14 16.43 -9.95
N GLN A 59 -21.24 16.72 -10.62
CA GLN A 59 -21.37 16.65 -12.07
C GLN A 59 -21.27 18.01 -12.78
N GLU A 60 -21.26 19.11 -12.02
CA GLU A 60 -21.20 20.46 -12.61
C GLU A 60 -19.88 20.69 -13.37
N SER A 61 -18.76 20.13 -12.88
CA SER A 61 -17.46 20.17 -13.55
C SER A 61 -17.48 19.50 -14.92
N ALA A 62 -18.21 18.40 -15.08
CA ALA A 62 -18.34 17.71 -16.38
C ALA A 62 -19.13 18.56 -17.38
N VAL A 63 -20.14 19.28 -16.91
CA VAL A 63 -20.91 20.22 -17.76
C VAL A 63 -19.99 21.33 -18.28
N ILE A 64 -19.19 21.93 -17.40
CA ILE A 64 -18.26 23.00 -17.75
C ILE A 64 -17.16 22.46 -18.69
N ASP A 65 -16.61 21.29 -18.40
CA ASP A 65 -15.56 20.68 -19.24
C ASP A 65 -16.02 20.44 -20.69
N GLY A 66 -17.31 20.19 -20.87
CA GLY A 66 -17.91 20.00 -22.20
C GLY A 66 -17.78 21.17 -23.15
N PHE A 67 -17.64 22.40 -22.64
CA PHE A 67 -17.56 23.61 -23.49
C PHE A 67 -16.42 24.56 -23.11
N ILE A 68 -15.72 24.37 -22.00
CA ILE A 68 -14.75 25.33 -21.48
C ILE A 68 -13.71 25.78 -22.51
N ARG A 69 -13.26 24.84 -23.36
CA ARG A 69 -12.23 25.08 -24.38
C ARG A 69 -12.73 25.93 -25.56
N GLU A 70 -14.04 26.18 -25.65
CA GLU A 70 -14.65 27.11 -26.62
C GLU A 70 -14.43 28.57 -26.17
N VAL A 71 -14.20 28.80 -24.88
CA VAL A 71 -13.89 30.10 -24.33
C VAL A 71 -12.38 30.37 -24.52
N THR A 72 -12.02 31.31 -25.36
CA THR A 72 -10.65 31.56 -25.83
C THR A 72 -9.63 31.64 -24.70
N TYR A 73 -9.98 32.26 -23.58
CA TYR A 73 -9.08 32.37 -22.42
C TYR A 73 -8.76 31.01 -21.79
N PHE A 74 -9.68 30.08 -21.88
CA PHE A 74 -9.57 28.74 -21.29
C PHE A 74 -9.34 27.64 -22.34
N ALA A 75 -8.84 27.98 -23.52
CA ALA A 75 -8.67 27.03 -24.62
C ALA A 75 -7.74 25.84 -24.28
N SER A 76 -6.81 26.02 -23.34
CA SER A 76 -5.88 24.98 -22.86
C SER A 76 -6.28 24.38 -21.50
N ALA A 77 -7.49 24.68 -20.99
CA ALA A 77 -7.93 24.18 -19.71
C ALA A 77 -8.10 22.66 -19.68
N GLY A 78 -7.67 22.03 -18.60
CA GLY A 78 -7.90 20.63 -18.31
C GLY A 78 -9.15 20.42 -17.44
N TYR A 79 -9.49 19.16 -17.16
CA TYR A 79 -10.63 18.85 -16.30
C TYR A 79 -10.47 19.41 -14.87
N ALA A 80 -9.28 19.41 -14.32
CA ALA A 80 -8.99 20.01 -13.01
C ALA A 80 -9.30 21.50 -12.95
N ASP A 81 -9.13 22.22 -14.07
CA ASP A 81 -9.53 23.64 -14.17
C ASP A 81 -11.06 23.78 -14.21
N SER A 82 -11.74 22.88 -14.91
CA SER A 82 -13.20 22.85 -14.97
C SER A 82 -13.82 22.63 -13.59
N GLU A 83 -13.20 21.80 -12.74
CA GLU A 83 -13.63 21.61 -11.36
C GLU A 83 -13.44 22.88 -10.51
N LYS A 84 -12.28 23.52 -10.62
CA LYS A 84 -12.02 24.79 -9.91
C LYS A 84 -12.95 25.89 -10.36
N ILE A 85 -13.25 25.97 -11.65
CA ILE A 85 -14.22 26.94 -12.19
C ILE A 85 -15.63 26.65 -11.68
N ALA A 86 -16.06 25.38 -11.68
CA ALA A 86 -17.34 24.98 -11.12
C ALA A 86 -17.47 25.40 -9.66
N ASN A 87 -16.40 25.20 -8.87
CA ASN A 87 -16.34 25.63 -7.47
C ASN A 87 -16.42 27.15 -7.35
N ALA A 88 -15.67 27.88 -8.17
CA ALA A 88 -15.68 29.34 -8.15
C ALA A 88 -17.06 29.91 -8.49
N ILE A 89 -17.71 29.44 -9.55
CA ILE A 89 -19.07 29.83 -9.95
C ILE A 89 -20.09 29.50 -8.85
N TYR A 90 -19.99 28.30 -8.25
CA TYR A 90 -20.87 27.90 -7.15
C TYR A 90 -20.76 28.85 -5.93
N HIS A 91 -19.53 29.15 -5.48
CA HIS A 91 -19.31 30.06 -4.36
C HIS A 91 -19.80 31.47 -4.68
N LEU A 92 -19.48 31.97 -5.87
CA LEU A 92 -19.93 33.29 -6.29
C LEU A 92 -21.47 33.41 -6.30
N ARG A 93 -22.16 32.41 -6.86
CA ARG A 93 -23.63 32.38 -6.92
C ARG A 93 -24.29 32.32 -5.54
N ASN A 94 -23.67 31.64 -4.57
CA ASN A 94 -24.15 31.55 -3.20
C ASN A 94 -23.95 32.86 -2.40
N LEU A 95 -23.03 33.72 -2.84
CA LEU A 95 -22.85 35.07 -2.25
C LEU A 95 -23.92 36.08 -2.66
N ILE A 96 -24.60 35.86 -3.77
CA ILE A 96 -25.48 36.82 -4.39
C ILE A 96 -26.95 36.37 -4.22
N PRO A 97 -27.69 36.79 -3.19
CA PRO A 97 -29.05 36.33 -2.97
C PRO A 97 -30.04 36.81 -4.06
N GLU A 98 -29.88 38.05 -4.53
CA GLU A 98 -30.79 38.69 -5.47
C GLU A 98 -30.07 39.21 -6.73
N ASN A 99 -30.79 39.29 -7.86
CA ASN A 99 -30.27 39.83 -9.13
C ASN A 99 -28.91 39.24 -9.57
N GLU A 100 -28.72 37.93 -9.35
CA GLU A 100 -27.49 37.23 -9.63
C GLU A 100 -26.92 37.56 -11.02
N PHE A 101 -27.74 37.39 -12.06
CA PHE A 101 -27.33 37.59 -13.44
C PHE A 101 -26.77 39.00 -13.68
N GLU A 102 -27.53 40.04 -13.27
CA GLU A 102 -27.11 41.45 -13.44
C GLU A 102 -25.84 41.77 -12.63
N GLN A 103 -25.77 41.26 -11.41
CA GLN A 103 -24.61 41.52 -10.58
C GLN A 103 -23.35 40.87 -11.14
N ILE A 104 -23.40 39.60 -11.54
CA ILE A 104 -22.24 38.92 -12.13
C ILE A 104 -21.76 39.66 -13.37
N HIS A 105 -22.67 40.05 -14.29
CA HIS A 105 -22.31 40.74 -15.53
C HIS A 105 -21.73 42.15 -15.29
N ASN A 106 -22.26 42.86 -14.35
CA ASN A 106 -21.92 44.27 -14.14
C ASN A 106 -20.76 44.47 -13.16
N ILE A 107 -20.55 43.53 -12.24
CA ILE A 107 -19.57 43.71 -11.16
C ILE A 107 -18.32 42.89 -11.39
N LEU A 108 -18.43 41.59 -11.72
CA LEU A 108 -17.25 40.70 -11.86
C LEU A 108 -16.20 41.22 -12.86
N PRO A 109 -16.57 41.80 -14.02
CA PRO A 109 -15.58 42.35 -14.94
C PRO A 109 -14.77 43.56 -14.42
N LYS A 110 -15.20 44.14 -13.27
CA LYS A 110 -14.48 45.25 -12.62
C LYS A 110 -13.38 44.79 -11.65
N GLY A 111 -13.23 43.48 -11.43
CA GLY A 111 -12.18 42.91 -10.60
C GLY A 111 -10.79 43.11 -11.15
N GLU A 112 -9.81 42.64 -10.42
CA GLU A 112 -8.38 42.89 -10.70
C GLU A 112 -7.91 42.38 -12.08
N PHE A 113 -8.53 41.29 -12.60
CA PHE A 113 -8.20 40.72 -13.90
C PHE A 113 -9.44 40.74 -14.83
N PRO A 114 -9.75 41.86 -15.46
CA PRO A 114 -10.98 42.06 -16.23
C PRO A 114 -11.19 41.05 -17.38
N GLU A 115 -10.14 40.69 -18.12
CA GLU A 115 -10.23 39.76 -19.24
C GLU A 115 -10.50 38.32 -18.78
N LYS A 116 -9.86 37.89 -17.71
CA LYS A 116 -10.16 36.62 -17.05
C LYS A 116 -11.61 36.63 -16.55
N ASN A 117 -12.02 37.68 -15.85
CA ASN A 117 -13.35 37.78 -15.24
C ASN A 117 -14.45 37.85 -16.28
N LYS A 118 -14.26 38.54 -17.42
CA LYS A 118 -15.18 38.50 -18.57
C LYS A 118 -15.31 37.08 -19.13
N SER A 119 -14.18 36.36 -19.19
CA SER A 119 -14.20 34.96 -19.65
C SER A 119 -14.93 34.04 -18.67
N LEU A 120 -14.82 34.28 -17.37
CA LEU A 120 -15.63 33.58 -16.36
C LEU A 120 -17.12 33.88 -16.48
N VAL A 121 -17.52 35.15 -16.81
CA VAL A 121 -18.89 35.47 -17.12
C VAL A 121 -19.38 34.68 -18.35
N ALA A 122 -18.58 34.59 -19.39
CA ALA A 122 -18.94 33.80 -20.55
C ALA A 122 -19.11 32.29 -20.24
N VAL A 123 -18.25 31.74 -19.36
CA VAL A 123 -18.42 30.37 -18.85
C VAL A 123 -19.73 30.23 -18.06
N TYR A 124 -20.02 31.18 -17.18
CA TYR A 124 -21.27 31.19 -16.40
C TYR A 124 -22.51 31.22 -17.33
N ASP A 125 -22.51 32.04 -18.37
CA ASP A 125 -23.60 32.10 -19.35
C ASP A 125 -23.78 30.78 -20.11
N HIS A 126 -22.70 30.21 -20.60
CA HIS A 126 -22.72 28.91 -21.26
C HIS A 126 -23.21 27.79 -20.31
N TYR A 127 -22.77 27.82 -19.05
CA TYR A 127 -23.20 26.87 -18.04
C TYR A 127 -24.71 26.91 -17.83
N LEU A 128 -25.29 28.12 -17.60
CA LEU A 128 -26.71 28.28 -17.43
C LEU A 128 -27.53 27.91 -18.68
N ALA A 129 -27.01 28.26 -19.88
CA ALA A 129 -27.63 27.87 -21.14
C ALA A 129 -27.66 26.35 -21.34
N THR A 130 -26.57 25.67 -20.99
CA THR A 130 -26.46 24.22 -21.05
C THR A 130 -27.41 23.53 -20.08
N LEU A 131 -27.52 24.03 -18.83
CA LEU A 131 -28.49 23.50 -17.86
C LEU A 131 -29.90 23.62 -18.38
N LYS A 132 -30.27 24.80 -18.92
CA LYS A 132 -31.61 25.06 -19.47
C LYS A 132 -31.89 24.15 -20.68
N ALA A 133 -30.94 23.99 -21.60
CA ALA A 133 -31.10 23.13 -22.76
C ALA A 133 -31.28 21.65 -22.39
N ALA A 134 -30.56 21.19 -21.35
CA ALA A 134 -30.64 19.84 -20.83
C ALA A 134 -31.83 19.62 -19.86
N LYS A 135 -32.64 20.64 -19.58
CA LYS A 135 -33.69 20.63 -18.55
C LYS A 135 -33.14 20.17 -17.20
N ASN A 136 -31.98 20.66 -16.81
CA ASN A 136 -31.36 20.39 -15.53
C ASN A 136 -31.46 21.59 -14.62
N ILE A 137 -31.51 21.32 -13.31
CA ILE A 137 -31.43 22.32 -12.27
C ILE A 137 -30.33 21.95 -11.28
N ASP A 138 -29.41 22.84 -11.01
CA ASP A 138 -28.36 22.68 -10.00
C ASP A 138 -28.86 23.11 -8.60
N THR A 139 -28.02 22.97 -7.59
CA THR A 139 -28.36 23.33 -6.23
C THR A 139 -28.77 24.80 -6.11
N VAL A 140 -27.99 25.72 -6.67
CA VAL A 140 -28.26 27.15 -6.59
C VAL A 140 -29.56 27.51 -7.31
N GLY A 141 -29.78 26.97 -8.50
CA GLY A 141 -31.03 27.14 -9.25
C GLY A 141 -32.24 26.64 -8.48
N LEU A 142 -32.11 25.51 -7.79
CA LEU A 142 -33.18 24.96 -6.96
C LEU A 142 -33.53 25.88 -5.77
N LEU A 143 -32.53 26.44 -5.06
CA LEU A 143 -32.76 27.38 -3.98
C LEU A 143 -33.49 28.62 -4.47
N ARG A 144 -33.08 29.19 -5.62
CA ARG A 144 -33.71 30.36 -6.25
C ARG A 144 -35.12 30.09 -6.72
N LYS A 145 -35.36 28.92 -7.33
CA LYS A 145 -36.70 28.52 -7.75
C LYS A 145 -37.64 28.43 -6.55
N ALA A 146 -37.15 27.84 -5.44
CA ALA A 146 -37.92 27.74 -4.22
C ALA A 146 -38.23 29.15 -3.63
N MET A 147 -37.24 30.06 -3.61
CA MET A 147 -37.45 31.44 -3.16
C MET A 147 -38.50 32.18 -4.01
N ALA A 148 -38.54 31.94 -5.30
CA ALA A 148 -39.45 32.62 -6.21
C ALA A 148 -40.88 32.05 -6.17
N GLU A 149 -41.02 30.73 -6.07
CA GLU A 149 -42.28 30.04 -6.35
C GLU A 149 -42.94 29.43 -5.09
N ALA A 150 -42.16 29.04 -4.06
CA ALA A 150 -42.73 28.37 -2.90
C ALA A 150 -43.38 29.34 -1.90
N ALA A 151 -44.45 28.87 -1.27
CA ALA A 151 -45.11 29.59 -0.17
C ALA A 151 -44.34 29.39 1.15
N PRO A 152 -44.35 30.37 2.05
CA PRO A 152 -43.74 30.26 3.37
C PRO A 152 -44.30 29.07 4.19
N LEU A 153 -43.44 28.47 5.00
CA LEU A 153 -43.78 27.36 5.87
C LEU A 153 -44.10 27.89 7.27
N THR A 154 -45.24 27.45 7.80
CA THR A 154 -45.72 27.88 9.13
C THR A 154 -45.07 27.14 10.32
N CYS A 155 -44.37 26.04 10.06
CA CYS A 155 -43.64 25.31 11.08
C CYS A 155 -42.33 26.02 11.46
N PRO A 156 -41.86 25.89 12.75
CA PRO A 156 -40.58 26.47 13.14
C PRO A 156 -39.43 25.89 12.38
N VAL A 157 -38.55 26.76 11.86
CA VAL A 157 -37.30 26.39 11.17
C VAL A 157 -36.12 26.82 12.02
N TYR A 158 -35.36 25.86 12.49
CA TYR A 158 -34.20 26.04 13.36
C TYR A 158 -32.93 26.09 12.50
N THR A 159 -32.06 27.05 12.78
CA THR A 159 -30.71 27.16 12.29
C THR A 159 -29.73 27.06 13.45
N LEU A 160 -28.54 26.55 13.21
CA LEU A 160 -27.54 26.40 14.24
C LEU A 160 -26.31 27.26 13.94
N ARG A 161 -25.81 27.97 14.93
CA ARG A 161 -24.63 28.83 14.81
C ARG A 161 -23.39 28.07 14.41
N GLU A 162 -23.26 26.83 14.83
CA GLU A 162 -22.17 25.94 14.52
C GLU A 162 -22.10 25.52 13.03
N TYR A 163 -23.17 25.76 12.29
CA TYR A 163 -23.33 25.48 10.88
C TYR A 163 -23.74 26.74 10.11
N PRO A 164 -22.78 27.62 9.81
CA PRO A 164 -23.07 28.87 9.14
C PRO A 164 -23.69 28.66 7.76
N LEU A 165 -24.67 29.47 7.46
CA LEU A 165 -25.39 29.49 6.17
C LEU A 165 -24.68 30.40 5.18
N THR A 166 -24.75 30.06 3.89
CA THR A 166 -24.37 31.01 2.84
C THR A 166 -25.40 32.15 2.75
N PRO A 167 -25.04 33.32 2.21
CA PRO A 167 -26.00 34.43 2.02
C PRO A 167 -27.25 34.02 1.26
N LEU A 168 -27.12 33.14 0.26
CA LEU A 168 -28.29 32.62 -0.48
C LEU A 168 -29.18 31.71 0.36
N GLU A 169 -28.58 30.83 1.16
CA GLU A 169 -29.32 29.96 2.08
C GLU A 169 -30.00 30.74 3.16
N ASP A 170 -29.34 31.77 3.70
CA ASP A 170 -29.93 32.68 4.68
C ASP A 170 -31.15 33.44 4.10
N ALA A 171 -31.04 33.96 2.88
CA ALA A 171 -32.15 34.61 2.17
C ALA A 171 -33.31 33.63 1.87
N LEU A 172 -33.01 32.38 1.50
CA LEU A 172 -34.01 31.33 1.32
C LEU A 172 -34.82 31.10 2.61
N ILE A 173 -34.12 30.96 3.73
CA ILE A 173 -34.78 30.70 5.01
C ILE A 173 -35.61 31.91 5.43
N ASN A 174 -35.08 33.13 5.33
CA ASN A 174 -35.81 34.35 5.65
C ASN A 174 -37.05 34.52 4.79
N ARG A 175 -37.03 34.02 3.55
CA ARG A 175 -38.18 34.09 2.63
C ARG A 175 -39.24 33.03 2.88
N LEU A 176 -38.80 31.80 3.29
CA LEU A 176 -39.68 30.64 3.36
C LEU A 176 -40.04 30.18 4.77
N ALA A 177 -39.43 30.72 5.82
CA ALA A 177 -39.73 30.39 7.21
C ALA A 177 -40.48 31.53 7.89
N ASP A 178 -41.78 31.37 8.12
CA ASP A 178 -42.55 32.33 8.92
C ASP A 178 -42.09 32.43 10.37
N ASN A 179 -41.53 31.33 10.89
CA ASN A 179 -41.02 31.24 12.25
C ASN A 179 -39.59 30.67 12.22
N ARG A 180 -38.60 31.55 11.99
CA ARG A 180 -37.17 31.24 12.07
C ARG A 180 -36.70 31.29 13.52
N VAL A 181 -35.96 30.30 13.96
CA VAL A 181 -35.38 30.20 15.30
C VAL A 181 -33.86 29.94 15.16
N ASP A 182 -33.07 31.00 15.38
CA ASP A 182 -31.62 30.87 15.44
C ASP A 182 -31.22 30.32 16.82
N SER A 183 -30.44 29.23 16.82
CA SER A 183 -30.08 28.50 18.02
C SER A 183 -28.61 28.06 17.96
N CYS A 184 -28.16 27.35 18.98
CA CYS A 184 -26.89 26.64 19.01
C CYS A 184 -27.09 25.24 19.61
N LEU A 185 -26.12 24.37 19.43
CA LEU A 185 -26.23 23.00 19.93
C LEU A 185 -26.35 22.93 21.46
N THR A 186 -25.67 23.80 22.20
CA THR A 186 -25.80 23.85 23.66
C THR A 186 -27.21 24.19 24.09
N GLN A 187 -27.87 25.13 23.41
CA GLN A 187 -29.29 25.45 23.67
C GLN A 187 -30.21 24.29 23.28
N LEU A 188 -29.97 23.67 22.13
CA LEU A 188 -30.75 22.52 21.67
C LEU A 188 -30.62 21.32 22.63
N LEU A 189 -29.47 21.17 23.25
CA LEU A 189 -29.18 20.13 24.24
C LEU A 189 -29.49 20.57 25.68
N ASP A 190 -29.89 21.81 25.87
CA ASP A 190 -30.21 22.38 27.17
C ASP A 190 -29.05 22.20 28.18
N VAL A 191 -27.87 22.60 27.77
CA VAL A 191 -26.65 22.59 28.57
C VAL A 191 -26.03 23.97 28.62
N GLU A 192 -25.51 24.36 29.78
CA GLU A 192 -24.88 25.66 29.96
C GLU A 192 -23.48 25.71 29.35
N PRO A 193 -23.15 26.80 28.66
CA PRO A 193 -21.76 27.01 28.18
C PRO A 193 -20.80 27.09 29.37
N VAL A 194 -19.67 26.44 29.26
CA VAL A 194 -18.64 26.45 30.30
C VAL A 194 -17.28 26.78 29.66
N THR A 195 -16.31 27.15 30.49
CA THR A 195 -14.91 27.29 30.06
C THR A 195 -14.38 25.95 29.58
N LEU A 196 -13.42 25.98 28.66
CA LEU A 196 -12.79 24.77 28.14
C LEU A 196 -12.14 23.96 29.28
N ARG A 197 -12.45 22.65 29.31
CA ARG A 197 -12.00 21.75 30.38
C ARG A 197 -11.90 20.33 29.86
N ASN A 198 -11.24 19.46 30.63
CA ASN A 198 -11.05 18.05 30.31
C ASN A 198 -10.39 17.84 28.94
N ILE A 199 -9.34 18.62 28.67
CA ILE A 199 -8.56 18.51 27.44
C ILE A 199 -7.15 18.04 27.78
N ASP A 200 -6.75 16.91 27.24
CA ASP A 200 -5.42 16.34 27.31
C ASP A 200 -4.69 16.52 25.98
N TYR A 201 -3.36 16.66 26.04
CA TYR A 201 -2.53 16.89 24.85
C TYR A 201 -1.52 15.76 24.68
N THR A 202 -1.37 15.26 23.46
CA THR A 202 -0.42 14.20 23.11
C THR A 202 0.39 14.59 21.89
N GLU A 203 1.70 14.39 21.96
CA GLU A 203 2.62 14.43 20.83
C GLU A 203 3.03 13.01 20.50
N SER A 204 2.83 12.58 19.25
CA SER A 204 3.25 11.29 18.74
C SER A 204 4.39 11.47 17.75
N TYR A 205 5.30 10.49 17.65
CA TYR A 205 6.45 10.57 16.75
C TYR A 205 6.01 10.79 15.29
N GLY A 206 5.09 9.99 14.80
CA GLY A 206 4.56 10.08 13.45
C GLY A 206 3.04 9.94 13.40
N SER A 207 2.43 10.20 12.25
CA SER A 207 0.97 10.11 12.09
C SER A 207 0.42 8.69 12.30
N SER A 208 1.19 7.65 11.93
CA SER A 208 0.82 6.26 12.21
C SER A 208 0.86 5.96 13.71
N ASN A 209 1.89 6.45 14.42
CA ASN A 209 1.98 6.30 15.87
C ASN A 209 0.88 7.09 16.60
N GLU A 210 0.43 8.19 16.03
CA GLU A 210 -0.70 8.96 16.56
C GLU A 210 -2.00 8.16 16.51
N VAL A 211 -2.27 7.49 15.39
CA VAL A 211 -3.43 6.60 15.25
C VAL A 211 -3.33 5.42 16.22
N GLU A 212 -2.17 4.79 16.30
CA GLU A 212 -1.89 3.71 17.24
C GLU A 212 -2.12 4.14 18.70
N ALA A 213 -1.58 5.30 19.10
CA ALA A 213 -1.73 5.84 20.44
C ALA A 213 -3.20 6.11 20.85
N ILE A 214 -4.05 6.50 19.88
CA ILE A 214 -5.49 6.66 20.12
C ILE A 214 -6.15 5.31 20.42
N TYR A 215 -5.86 4.29 19.62
CA TYR A 215 -6.40 2.94 19.86
C TYR A 215 -5.88 2.37 21.17
N ASP A 216 -4.61 2.57 21.47
CA ASP A 216 -4.02 2.16 22.73
C ASP A 216 -4.67 2.84 23.93
N TYR A 217 -4.92 4.13 23.85
CA TYR A 217 -5.63 4.85 24.91
C TYR A 217 -7.03 4.29 25.13
N ILE A 218 -7.78 4.04 24.05
CA ILE A 218 -9.13 3.48 24.10
C ILE A 218 -9.10 2.09 24.78
N THR A 219 -8.19 1.23 24.37
CA THR A 219 -8.08 -0.14 24.90
C THR A 219 -7.56 -0.17 26.34
N ALA A 220 -6.56 0.66 26.67
CA ALA A 220 -6.00 0.77 28.02
C ALA A 220 -7.02 1.18 29.07
N ASN A 221 -7.88 2.09 28.70
CA ASN A 221 -8.91 2.60 29.58
C ASN A 221 -10.21 1.80 29.48
N ASN A 222 -10.23 0.69 28.74
CA ASN A 222 -11.40 -0.15 28.50
C ASN A 222 -12.62 0.66 28.02
N LEU A 223 -12.38 1.65 27.15
CA LEU A 223 -13.45 2.50 26.61
C LEU A 223 -14.19 1.74 25.50
N PRO A 224 -15.53 1.73 25.51
CA PRO A 224 -16.28 1.20 24.40
C PRO A 224 -16.03 2.02 23.12
N PHE A 225 -15.77 1.36 21.99
CA PHE A 225 -15.52 2.06 20.72
C PHE A 225 -16.66 2.97 20.28
N ASP A 226 -17.89 2.60 20.58
CA ASP A 226 -19.09 3.39 20.24
C ASP A 226 -19.36 4.55 21.21
N GLU A 227 -18.57 4.69 22.27
CA GLU A 227 -18.53 5.88 23.12
C GLU A 227 -17.41 6.87 22.73
N CYS A 228 -16.64 6.56 21.68
CA CYS A 228 -15.51 7.35 21.21
C CYS A 228 -15.81 7.94 19.83
N THR A 229 -15.48 9.21 19.63
CA THR A 229 -15.45 9.90 18.32
C THR A 229 -14.06 10.41 18.05
N VAL A 230 -13.54 10.19 16.84
CA VAL A 230 -12.29 10.76 16.39
C VAL A 230 -12.56 11.83 15.33
N ALA A 231 -12.14 13.05 15.62
CA ALA A 231 -12.17 14.19 14.72
C ALA A 231 -10.79 14.35 14.08
N ILE A 232 -10.66 14.20 12.77
CA ILE A 232 -9.39 14.29 12.08
C ILE A 232 -9.27 15.61 11.32
N ALA A 233 -8.11 16.26 11.43
CA ALA A 233 -7.85 17.55 10.79
C ALA A 233 -7.54 17.41 9.29
N ASN A 234 -6.82 16.35 8.91
CA ASN A 234 -6.50 16.03 7.53
C ASN A 234 -7.16 14.70 7.13
N THR A 235 -8.34 14.80 6.53
CA THR A 235 -9.14 13.62 6.16
C THR A 235 -8.47 12.77 5.10
N ALA A 236 -7.70 13.35 4.17
CA ALA A 236 -7.04 12.61 3.10
C ALA A 236 -5.98 11.64 3.65
N GLN A 237 -5.21 12.07 4.63
CA GLN A 237 -4.14 11.27 5.22
C GLN A 237 -4.67 10.34 6.32
N TYR A 238 -5.38 10.91 7.31
CA TYR A 238 -5.75 10.15 8.50
C TYR A 238 -6.88 9.15 8.27
N ALA A 239 -7.80 9.40 7.32
CA ALA A 239 -8.81 8.40 6.98
C ALA A 239 -8.17 7.10 6.46
N GLN A 240 -7.11 7.22 5.65
CA GLN A 240 -6.35 6.07 5.19
C GLN A 240 -5.68 5.34 6.35
N LEU A 241 -4.99 6.07 7.24
CA LEU A 241 -4.28 5.47 8.37
C LEU A 241 -5.23 4.74 9.32
N PHE A 242 -6.37 5.35 9.66
CA PHE A 242 -7.39 4.70 10.49
C PHE A 242 -7.99 3.47 9.80
N TYR A 243 -8.22 3.54 8.50
CA TYR A 243 -8.72 2.41 7.73
C TYR A 243 -7.72 1.25 7.72
N ASP A 244 -6.47 1.51 7.36
CA ASP A 244 -5.43 0.49 7.27
C ASP A 244 -5.16 -0.16 8.63
N PHE A 245 -5.06 0.65 9.69
CA PHE A 245 -4.86 0.16 11.03
C PHE A 245 -6.03 -0.71 11.50
N SER A 246 -7.25 -0.28 11.23
CA SER A 246 -8.46 -1.04 11.53
C SER A 246 -8.49 -2.39 10.79
N GLN A 247 -8.13 -2.42 9.50
CA GLN A 247 -8.09 -3.66 8.72
C GLN A 247 -7.00 -4.60 9.22
N SER A 248 -5.81 -4.08 9.49
CA SER A 248 -4.67 -4.89 9.96
C SER A 248 -4.92 -5.56 11.31
N HIS A 249 -5.69 -4.91 12.19
CA HIS A 249 -5.96 -5.38 13.55
C HIS A 249 -7.40 -5.87 13.75
N SER A 250 -8.19 -5.93 12.67
CA SER A 250 -9.62 -6.32 12.72
C SER A 250 -10.44 -5.51 13.74
N LEU A 251 -10.16 -4.22 13.87
CA LEU A 251 -10.85 -3.33 14.81
C LEU A 251 -12.11 -2.74 14.17
N PRO A 252 -13.21 -2.62 14.93
CA PRO A 252 -14.45 -2.10 14.40
C PRO A 252 -14.38 -0.58 14.21
N ILE A 253 -14.54 -0.10 12.99
CA ILE A 253 -14.51 1.31 12.61
C ILE A 253 -15.64 1.69 11.67
N THR A 254 -16.05 2.95 11.72
CA THR A 254 -16.88 3.61 10.70
C THR A 254 -16.26 4.95 10.34
N LEU A 255 -16.16 5.25 9.07
CA LEU A 255 -15.55 6.46 8.53
C LEU A 255 -16.63 7.41 7.99
N GLY A 256 -16.99 8.43 8.78
CA GLY A 256 -17.91 9.48 8.34
C GLY A 256 -17.35 10.34 7.21
N CYS A 257 -16.04 10.48 7.12
CA CYS A 257 -15.35 11.16 6.02
C CYS A 257 -15.16 10.26 4.76
N GLY A 258 -15.53 8.98 4.85
CA GLY A 258 -15.32 8.01 3.79
C GLY A 258 -13.90 7.44 3.75
N VAL A 259 -13.72 6.48 2.86
CA VAL A 259 -12.45 5.78 2.61
C VAL A 259 -11.88 6.30 1.29
N PRO A 260 -10.58 6.55 1.16
CA PRO A 260 -9.98 6.86 -0.13
C PRO A 260 -10.32 5.80 -1.17
N ILE A 261 -10.74 6.22 -2.35
CA ILE A 261 -11.27 5.32 -3.39
C ILE A 261 -10.27 4.24 -3.82
N LEU A 262 -8.97 4.51 -3.70
CA LEU A 262 -7.90 3.56 -4.02
C LEU A 262 -7.85 2.32 -3.11
N ASN A 263 -8.62 2.30 -2.03
CA ASN A 263 -8.84 1.07 -1.25
C ASN A 263 -9.80 0.09 -1.93
N ALA A 264 -10.47 0.52 -2.99
CA ALA A 264 -11.40 -0.30 -3.76
C ALA A 264 -10.73 -0.89 -4.99
N ASN A 265 -10.98 -2.18 -5.26
CA ASN A 265 -10.49 -2.87 -6.46
C ASN A 265 -10.87 -2.19 -7.78
N PRO A 266 -12.11 -1.68 -7.98
CA PRO A 266 -12.46 -0.93 -9.19
C PRO A 266 -11.55 0.27 -9.45
N ALA A 267 -11.20 1.03 -8.41
CA ALA A 267 -10.33 2.19 -8.55
C ALA A 267 -8.87 1.79 -8.80
N ARG A 268 -8.39 0.71 -8.18
CA ARG A 268 -7.07 0.15 -8.45
C ARG A 268 -6.93 -0.33 -9.90
N LEU A 269 -7.97 -1.01 -10.42
CA LEU A 269 -8.01 -1.41 -11.83
C LEU A 269 -8.02 -0.19 -12.76
N LEU A 270 -8.81 0.85 -12.43
CA LEU A 270 -8.84 2.10 -13.18
C LEU A 270 -7.47 2.79 -13.16
N LYS A 271 -6.79 2.79 -12.01
CA LYS A 271 -5.43 3.33 -11.88
C LYS A 271 -4.44 2.54 -12.73
N LEU A 272 -4.49 1.22 -12.72
CA LEU A 272 -3.62 0.38 -13.55
C LEU A 272 -3.79 0.70 -15.03
N LEU A 273 -5.03 0.83 -15.51
CA LEU A 273 -5.32 1.24 -16.89
C LEU A 273 -4.75 2.63 -17.20
N TYR A 274 -4.96 3.58 -16.30
CA TYR A 274 -4.47 4.95 -16.48
C TYR A 274 -2.94 5.02 -16.51
N ASP A 275 -2.27 4.35 -15.57
CA ASP A 275 -0.81 4.35 -15.50
C ASP A 275 -0.20 3.67 -16.73
N TRP A 276 -0.81 2.60 -17.20
CA TRP A 276 -0.39 1.88 -18.39
C TRP A 276 -0.48 2.74 -19.66
N ASP A 277 -1.61 3.42 -19.87
CA ASP A 277 -1.84 4.30 -21.02
C ASP A 277 -0.86 5.49 -21.07
N ASN A 278 -0.48 6.03 -19.91
CA ASN A 278 0.36 7.22 -19.83
C ASN A 278 1.86 6.94 -19.89
N THR A 279 2.31 5.75 -19.55
CA THR A 279 3.75 5.44 -19.55
C THR A 279 4.30 5.19 -20.94
N GLY A 280 3.47 4.87 -21.93
CA GLY A 280 3.86 4.62 -23.33
C GLY A 280 4.92 3.51 -23.52
N TYR A 281 5.50 3.03 -22.43
CA TYR A 281 6.48 1.93 -22.35
C TYR A 281 6.26 1.13 -21.09
N HIS A 282 6.10 -0.17 -21.27
CA HIS A 282 5.82 -1.10 -20.20
C HIS A 282 7.09 -1.79 -19.76
N GLY A 283 7.85 -1.14 -18.88
CA GLY A 283 9.01 -1.72 -18.24
C GLY A 283 8.66 -2.86 -17.27
N VAL A 284 9.67 -3.53 -16.77
CA VAL A 284 9.54 -4.63 -15.80
C VAL A 284 8.69 -4.20 -14.59
N ASP A 285 8.91 -2.99 -14.09
CA ASP A 285 8.20 -2.49 -12.91
C ASP A 285 6.70 -2.25 -13.16
N ALA A 286 6.33 -1.74 -14.33
CA ALA A 286 4.93 -1.58 -14.72
C ALA A 286 4.25 -2.96 -14.85
N LEU A 287 4.94 -3.93 -15.43
CA LEU A 287 4.46 -5.29 -15.56
C LEU A 287 4.33 -5.99 -14.18
N LYS A 288 5.31 -5.79 -13.28
CA LYS A 288 5.23 -6.25 -11.89
C LYS A 288 4.01 -5.65 -11.19
N THR A 289 3.84 -4.34 -11.27
CA THR A 289 2.71 -3.62 -10.66
C THR A 289 1.36 -4.16 -11.17
N LEU A 290 1.26 -4.40 -12.48
CA LEU A 290 0.05 -4.96 -13.08
C LEU A 290 -0.22 -6.39 -12.59
N LEU A 291 0.75 -7.29 -12.76
CA LEU A 291 0.55 -8.72 -12.56
C LEU A 291 0.50 -9.14 -11.08
N HIS A 292 1.10 -8.36 -10.18
CA HIS A 292 1.00 -8.58 -8.72
C HIS A 292 -0.16 -7.83 -8.05
N SER A 293 -0.97 -7.11 -8.83
CA SER A 293 -2.11 -6.40 -8.26
C SER A 293 -3.08 -7.38 -7.60
N ASP A 294 -3.43 -7.11 -6.35
CA ASP A 294 -4.47 -7.84 -5.60
C ASP A 294 -5.89 -7.58 -6.13
N ALA A 295 -6.05 -6.62 -7.04
CA ALA A 295 -7.27 -6.41 -7.80
C ALA A 295 -7.48 -7.45 -8.92
N LEU A 296 -6.47 -8.27 -9.24
CA LEU A 296 -6.54 -9.37 -10.20
C LEU A 296 -6.69 -10.73 -9.50
N ASP A 297 -7.35 -11.66 -10.15
CA ASP A 297 -7.45 -13.06 -9.73
C ASP A 297 -6.12 -13.78 -9.93
N GLN A 298 -5.25 -13.69 -8.93
CA GLN A 298 -3.90 -14.27 -8.94
C GLN A 298 -3.93 -15.77 -9.21
N LYS A 299 -4.88 -16.50 -8.63
CA LYS A 299 -4.99 -17.94 -8.84
C LYS A 299 -5.28 -18.28 -10.30
N LYS A 300 -6.18 -17.53 -10.93
CA LYS A 300 -6.52 -17.72 -12.35
C LYS A 300 -5.33 -17.34 -13.25
N LEU A 301 -4.63 -16.27 -12.91
CA LEU A 301 -3.44 -15.82 -13.62
C LEU A 301 -2.33 -16.88 -13.58
N LEU A 302 -1.93 -17.32 -12.40
CA LEU A 302 -0.91 -18.36 -12.22
C LEU A 302 -1.27 -19.65 -12.96
N THR A 303 -2.53 -20.08 -12.84
CA THR A 303 -3.02 -21.26 -13.57
C THR A 303 -2.88 -21.10 -15.09
N THR A 304 -3.23 -19.92 -15.62
CA THR A 304 -3.13 -19.65 -17.07
C THR A 304 -1.67 -19.64 -17.54
N LEU A 305 -0.78 -19.14 -16.70
CA LEU A 305 0.66 -19.11 -16.99
C LEU A 305 1.34 -20.47 -16.78
N GLY A 306 0.65 -21.44 -16.19
CA GLY A 306 1.19 -22.77 -15.92
C GLY A 306 2.24 -22.76 -14.81
N VAL A 307 2.10 -21.88 -13.81
CA VAL A 307 3.00 -21.80 -12.65
C VAL A 307 2.22 -21.98 -11.35
N GLU A 308 2.89 -22.53 -10.36
CA GLU A 308 2.25 -22.87 -9.07
C GLU A 308 2.45 -21.78 -8.01
N HIS A 309 3.56 -21.05 -8.12
CA HIS A 309 3.98 -20.11 -7.08
C HIS A 309 4.26 -18.70 -7.61
N VAL A 310 3.98 -17.70 -6.79
CA VAL A 310 4.17 -16.27 -7.12
C VAL A 310 5.63 -15.94 -7.46
N HIS A 311 6.61 -16.57 -6.81
CA HIS A 311 8.03 -16.32 -7.13
C HIS A 311 8.42 -16.78 -8.55
N GLN A 312 7.70 -17.77 -9.11
CA GLN A 312 7.90 -18.14 -10.53
C GLN A 312 7.36 -17.05 -11.45
N LEU A 313 6.28 -16.37 -11.04
CA LEU A 313 5.76 -15.21 -11.75
C LEU A 313 6.79 -14.08 -11.82
N ASP A 314 7.51 -13.80 -10.73
CA ASP A 314 8.61 -12.82 -10.73
C ASP A 314 9.66 -13.14 -11.78
N ARG A 315 10.09 -14.39 -11.85
CA ARG A 315 11.08 -14.80 -12.86
C ARG A 315 10.54 -14.71 -14.30
N ILE A 316 9.28 -15.02 -14.51
CA ILE A 316 8.62 -14.85 -15.82
C ILE A 316 8.59 -13.37 -16.19
N ILE A 317 8.26 -12.50 -15.25
CA ILE A 317 8.21 -11.04 -15.45
C ILE A 317 9.60 -10.50 -15.76
N GLU A 318 10.63 -10.95 -15.07
CA GLU A 318 12.02 -10.57 -15.35
C GLU A 318 12.44 -10.96 -16.77
N ILE A 319 12.17 -12.20 -17.18
CA ILE A 319 12.46 -12.67 -18.53
C ILE A 319 11.66 -11.86 -19.56
N ALA A 320 10.38 -11.63 -19.30
CA ALA A 320 9.52 -10.82 -20.17
C ALA A 320 10.02 -9.37 -20.32
N GLY A 321 10.52 -8.78 -19.22
CA GLY A 321 11.12 -7.47 -19.23
C GLY A 321 12.44 -7.41 -19.99
N GLN A 322 13.33 -8.39 -19.79
CA GLN A 322 14.59 -8.50 -20.54
C GLN A 322 14.35 -8.63 -22.04
N LEU A 323 13.32 -9.41 -22.43
CA LEU A 323 12.89 -9.58 -23.82
C LEU A 323 12.12 -8.35 -24.35
N ARG A 324 11.77 -7.41 -23.48
CA ARG A 324 10.90 -6.29 -23.81
C ARG A 324 9.61 -6.77 -24.49
N LEU A 325 8.94 -7.73 -23.85
CA LEU A 325 7.65 -8.19 -24.35
C LEU A 325 6.65 -7.04 -24.33
N ASN A 326 5.79 -7.00 -25.32
CA ASN A 326 4.80 -5.94 -25.53
C ASN A 326 3.48 -6.55 -26.03
N PHE A 327 2.55 -5.72 -26.50
CA PHE A 327 1.27 -6.20 -27.05
C PHE A 327 1.35 -6.72 -28.49
N ASN A 328 2.53 -6.75 -29.12
CA ASN A 328 2.71 -7.28 -30.46
C ASN A 328 3.12 -8.76 -30.39
N GLN A 329 2.16 -9.64 -30.69
CA GLN A 329 2.35 -11.08 -30.62
C GLN A 329 3.43 -11.60 -31.57
N GLU A 330 3.54 -11.06 -32.78
CA GLU A 330 4.55 -11.50 -33.75
C GLU A 330 5.98 -11.15 -33.29
N GLU A 331 6.14 -9.98 -32.72
CA GLU A 331 7.40 -9.54 -32.15
C GLU A 331 7.78 -10.37 -30.93
N ASN A 332 6.83 -10.61 -30.02
CA ASN A 332 7.03 -11.45 -28.85
C ASN A 332 7.45 -12.87 -29.22
N ASN A 333 6.74 -13.47 -30.18
CA ASN A 333 7.07 -14.84 -30.64
C ASN A 333 8.47 -14.93 -31.22
N ARG A 334 8.92 -13.93 -31.98
CA ARG A 334 10.29 -13.90 -32.50
C ARG A 334 11.34 -13.85 -31.41
N LYS A 335 11.08 -13.07 -30.36
CA LYS A 335 11.97 -12.93 -29.20
C LYS A 335 12.05 -14.22 -28.38
N ILE A 336 10.91 -14.86 -28.14
CA ILE A 336 10.81 -16.10 -27.36
C ILE A 336 11.50 -17.27 -28.08
N VAL A 337 11.30 -17.40 -29.40
CA VAL A 337 11.95 -18.45 -30.21
C VAL A 337 13.49 -18.30 -30.23
N ALA A 338 13.99 -17.10 -30.07
CA ALA A 338 15.42 -16.83 -30.01
C ALA A 338 16.08 -17.18 -28.66
N LEU A 339 15.31 -17.59 -27.64
CA LEU A 339 15.85 -17.97 -26.35
C LEU A 339 16.67 -19.28 -26.43
N PRO A 340 17.81 -19.36 -25.76
CA PRO A 340 18.62 -20.58 -25.71
C PRO A 340 17.86 -21.71 -25.00
N GLN A 341 17.77 -22.86 -25.67
CA GLN A 341 16.99 -24.02 -25.17
C GLN A 341 17.57 -24.71 -23.94
N ASP A 342 18.85 -24.46 -23.66
CA ASP A 342 19.66 -25.00 -22.57
C ASP A 342 19.87 -23.99 -21.40
N GLY A 343 19.14 -22.91 -21.39
CA GLY A 343 19.27 -21.87 -20.36
C GLY A 343 18.74 -22.33 -18.99
N LYS A 344 19.31 -21.79 -17.91
CA LYS A 344 18.89 -22.01 -16.50
C LYS A 344 17.38 -21.95 -16.28
N TYR A 345 16.68 -21.14 -17.07
CA TYR A 345 15.24 -20.90 -16.96
C TYR A 345 14.43 -21.48 -18.13
N ALA A 346 14.99 -22.43 -18.89
CA ALA A 346 14.32 -23.03 -20.04
C ALA A 346 12.96 -23.65 -19.68
N SER A 347 12.83 -24.18 -18.45
CA SER A 347 11.57 -24.72 -17.93
C SER A 347 10.44 -23.67 -17.80
N LEU A 348 10.78 -22.39 -17.69
CA LEU A 348 9.82 -21.29 -17.59
C LEU A 348 9.45 -20.67 -18.94
N TYR A 349 10.14 -21.02 -20.03
CA TYR A 349 9.85 -20.44 -21.35
C TYR A 349 8.44 -20.69 -21.86
N PRO A 350 7.80 -21.85 -21.61
CA PRO A 350 6.39 -22.04 -21.93
C PRO A 350 5.49 -21.04 -21.21
N SER A 351 5.80 -20.72 -19.96
CA SER A 351 5.05 -19.74 -19.15
C SER A 351 5.30 -18.30 -19.62
N VAL A 352 6.53 -17.98 -20.06
CA VAL A 352 6.84 -16.70 -20.72
C VAL A 352 6.05 -16.55 -22.02
N ALA A 353 5.93 -17.64 -22.81
CA ALA A 353 5.10 -17.64 -24.02
C ALA A 353 3.63 -17.48 -23.70
N ALA A 354 3.14 -18.10 -22.63
CA ALA A 354 1.77 -17.91 -22.14
C ALA A 354 1.53 -16.44 -21.74
N LEU A 355 2.46 -15.83 -20.99
CA LEU A 355 2.37 -14.41 -20.64
C LEU A 355 2.37 -13.52 -21.90
N ALA A 356 3.21 -13.80 -22.88
CA ALA A 356 3.22 -13.06 -24.15
C ALA A 356 1.88 -13.13 -24.90
N ASN A 357 1.21 -14.27 -24.88
CA ASN A 357 -0.12 -14.44 -25.45
C ASN A 357 -1.18 -13.65 -24.69
N GLU A 358 -1.08 -13.60 -23.34
CA GLU A 358 -1.99 -12.78 -22.53
C GLU A 358 -1.77 -11.28 -22.81
N LEU A 359 -0.53 -10.84 -22.86
CA LEU A 359 -0.20 -9.45 -23.20
C LEU A 359 -0.71 -9.05 -24.59
N ALA A 360 -0.69 -9.98 -25.56
CA ALA A 360 -1.18 -9.74 -26.91
C ALA A 360 -2.70 -9.46 -27.00
N LEU A 361 -3.46 -9.74 -25.92
CA LEU A 361 -4.87 -9.37 -25.83
C LEU A 361 -5.06 -7.84 -25.69
N GLY A 362 -4.04 -7.14 -25.26
CA GLY A 362 -4.09 -5.74 -24.86
C GLY A 362 -4.51 -5.56 -23.40
N GLU A 363 -4.13 -4.43 -22.80
CA GLU A 363 -4.30 -4.20 -21.36
C GLU A 363 -5.75 -4.28 -20.90
N SER A 364 -6.66 -3.63 -21.61
CA SER A 364 -8.08 -3.59 -21.23
C SER A 364 -8.69 -4.98 -21.16
N LYS A 365 -8.42 -5.83 -22.15
CA LYS A 365 -8.92 -7.21 -22.18
C LYS A 365 -8.23 -8.11 -21.15
N LEU A 366 -6.94 -7.89 -20.91
CA LEU A 366 -6.19 -8.60 -19.88
C LEU A 366 -6.78 -8.29 -18.49
N ILE A 367 -6.98 -7.01 -18.17
CA ILE A 367 -7.60 -6.60 -16.92
C ILE A 367 -9.02 -7.13 -16.80
N GLU A 368 -9.85 -7.00 -17.83
CA GLU A 368 -11.22 -7.56 -17.87
C GLU A 368 -11.21 -9.08 -17.58
N LYS A 369 -10.30 -9.82 -18.19
CA LYS A 369 -10.17 -11.27 -18.02
C LYS A 369 -9.84 -11.70 -16.60
N TYR A 370 -9.02 -10.93 -15.89
CA TYR A 370 -8.51 -11.29 -14.56
C TYR A 370 -9.07 -10.44 -13.43
N ALA A 371 -9.89 -9.44 -13.69
CA ALA A 371 -10.47 -8.60 -12.65
C ALA A 371 -11.22 -9.41 -11.58
N LEU A 372 -10.96 -9.10 -10.31
CA LEU A 372 -11.65 -9.72 -9.18
C LEU A 372 -13.08 -9.21 -8.98
N ILE A 373 -13.51 -8.19 -9.73
CA ILE A 373 -14.87 -7.69 -9.66
C ILE A 373 -15.79 -8.74 -10.27
N ARG A 374 -16.51 -9.47 -9.41
CA ARG A 374 -17.46 -10.50 -9.79
C ARG A 374 -18.85 -10.16 -9.29
N ASP A 375 -19.87 -10.45 -10.08
CA ASP A 375 -21.26 -10.35 -9.65
C ASP A 375 -21.48 -11.18 -8.37
N GLY A 376 -21.95 -10.51 -7.30
CA GLY A 376 -22.31 -11.14 -6.03
C GLY A 376 -21.23 -11.17 -4.94
N ILE A 377 -19.97 -10.87 -5.24
CA ILE A 377 -18.87 -10.89 -4.23
C ILE A 377 -18.22 -9.50 -4.06
N ILE A 378 -18.87 -8.45 -4.48
CA ILE A 378 -18.34 -7.10 -4.37
C ILE A 378 -18.54 -6.57 -2.97
N GLY A 379 -17.45 -6.22 -2.31
CA GLY A 379 -17.47 -5.58 -1.00
C GLY A 379 -18.20 -4.22 -1.04
N ARG A 380 -18.56 -3.71 0.13
CA ARG A 380 -19.28 -2.43 0.24
C ARG A 380 -18.48 -1.26 -0.32
N VAL A 381 -17.17 -1.23 -0.06
CA VAL A 381 -16.25 -0.18 -0.56
C VAL A 381 -16.16 -0.28 -2.08
N ASP A 382 -16.02 -1.48 -2.64
CA ASP A 382 -15.95 -1.71 -4.08
C ASP A 382 -17.24 -1.26 -4.79
N ARG A 383 -18.42 -1.58 -4.24
CA ARG A 383 -19.71 -1.13 -4.80
C ARG A 383 -19.84 0.38 -4.82
N SER A 384 -19.46 1.03 -3.71
CA SER A 384 -19.51 2.49 -3.63
C SER A 384 -18.53 3.13 -4.62
N ALA A 385 -17.32 2.58 -4.74
CA ALA A 385 -16.34 3.07 -5.70
C ALA A 385 -16.80 2.88 -7.15
N LEU A 386 -17.32 1.70 -7.47
CA LEU A 386 -17.84 1.41 -8.82
C LEU A 386 -18.97 2.37 -9.20
N SER A 387 -19.92 2.64 -8.30
CA SER A 387 -20.99 3.62 -8.53
C SER A 387 -20.40 5.01 -8.79
N VAL A 388 -19.47 5.48 -7.96
CA VAL A 388 -18.85 6.80 -8.14
C VAL A 388 -18.08 6.89 -9.45
N ILE A 389 -17.35 5.84 -9.82
CA ILE A 389 -16.62 5.77 -11.10
C ILE A 389 -17.59 5.84 -12.27
N CYS A 390 -18.60 4.95 -12.32
CA CYS A 390 -19.55 4.89 -13.40
C CYS A 390 -20.36 6.20 -13.52
N ASP A 391 -20.92 6.69 -12.41
CA ASP A 391 -21.70 7.93 -12.41
C ASP A 391 -20.88 9.13 -12.92
N THR A 392 -19.60 9.16 -12.58
CA THR A 392 -18.70 10.25 -13.01
C THR A 392 -18.34 10.12 -14.48
N LEU A 393 -18.03 8.91 -14.95
CA LEU A 393 -17.70 8.65 -16.36
C LEU A 393 -18.93 8.87 -17.25
N ASP A 394 -20.11 8.44 -16.82
CA ASP A 394 -21.36 8.63 -17.56
C ASP A 394 -21.71 10.11 -17.66
N ALA A 395 -21.58 10.86 -16.56
CA ALA A 395 -21.79 12.30 -16.57
C ALA A 395 -20.79 13.00 -17.49
N TYR A 396 -19.52 12.61 -17.42
CA TYR A 396 -18.46 13.13 -18.28
C TYR A 396 -18.77 12.86 -19.76
N ALA A 397 -19.06 11.61 -20.11
CA ALA A 397 -19.37 11.21 -21.47
C ALA A 397 -20.60 11.94 -22.05
N LYS A 398 -21.61 12.20 -21.21
CA LYS A 398 -22.83 12.92 -21.59
C LYS A 398 -22.55 14.34 -22.09
N TYR A 399 -21.61 15.06 -21.49
CA TYR A 399 -21.35 16.46 -21.75
C TYR A 399 -20.13 16.72 -22.63
N THR A 400 -19.13 15.85 -22.59
CA THR A 400 -17.86 16.03 -23.33
C THR A 400 -17.76 15.15 -24.58
N GLY A 401 -18.68 14.23 -24.80
CA GLY A 401 -18.55 13.18 -25.81
C GLY A 401 -17.47 12.16 -25.45
N SER A 402 -16.98 11.41 -26.41
CA SER A 402 -15.98 10.36 -26.21
C SER A 402 -14.52 10.88 -26.16
N SER A 403 -14.32 12.16 -25.91
CA SER A 403 -12.97 12.72 -25.77
C SER A 403 -12.27 12.16 -24.53
N SER A 404 -11.00 12.01 -24.63
CA SER A 404 -10.05 11.40 -23.67
C SER A 404 -10.50 11.29 -22.22
N LEU A 405 -10.95 10.12 -21.79
CA LEU A 405 -11.27 9.77 -20.40
C LEU A 405 -10.06 9.94 -19.46
N ASN A 406 -8.85 9.92 -20.00
CA ASN A 406 -7.61 10.05 -19.23
C ASN A 406 -7.53 11.36 -18.44
N GLN A 407 -8.25 12.41 -18.84
CA GLN A 407 -8.23 13.68 -18.12
C GLN A 407 -8.99 13.66 -16.80
N ILE A 408 -10.01 12.82 -16.68
CA ILE A 408 -10.86 12.77 -15.47
C ILE A 408 -10.41 11.70 -14.46
N ILE A 409 -9.67 10.69 -14.91
CA ILE A 409 -9.26 9.57 -14.04
C ILE A 409 -8.47 10.05 -12.80
N PRO A 410 -7.49 10.97 -12.91
CA PRO A 410 -6.77 11.45 -11.72
C PRO A 410 -7.69 12.05 -10.66
N GLU A 411 -8.72 12.77 -11.06
CA GLU A 411 -9.69 13.39 -10.16
C GLU A 411 -10.60 12.34 -9.50
N ILE A 412 -10.99 11.32 -10.26
CA ILE A 412 -11.74 10.18 -9.70
C ILE A 412 -10.92 9.49 -8.62
N LEU A 413 -9.62 9.25 -8.87
CA LEU A 413 -8.73 8.54 -7.96
C LEU A 413 -8.42 9.28 -6.65
N GLN A 414 -8.68 10.58 -6.58
CA GLN A 414 -8.52 11.38 -5.37
C GLN A 414 -9.77 11.40 -4.48
N ARG A 415 -10.87 10.83 -4.92
CA ARG A 415 -12.14 10.88 -4.18
C ARG A 415 -12.15 9.92 -3.00
N SER A 416 -13.02 10.24 -2.03
CA SER A 416 -13.40 9.31 -0.96
C SER A 416 -14.77 8.72 -1.26
N VAL A 417 -14.94 7.45 -0.89
CA VAL A 417 -16.16 6.66 -1.09
C VAL A 417 -16.61 6.05 0.22
N CYS A 418 -17.83 5.52 0.26
CA CYS A 418 -18.34 4.79 1.42
C CYS A 418 -18.34 5.62 2.72
N SER A 419 -18.73 6.90 2.64
CA SER A 419 -19.01 7.68 3.85
C SER A 419 -20.15 7.03 4.63
N GLU A 420 -19.94 6.76 5.91
CA GLU A 420 -20.84 5.99 6.74
C GLU A 420 -21.31 6.76 7.97
N ASN A 421 -22.56 6.49 8.39
CA ASN A 421 -22.99 6.85 9.73
C ASN A 421 -22.36 5.93 10.78
N SER A 422 -22.26 6.41 12.00
CA SER A 422 -21.74 5.64 13.12
C SER A 422 -22.52 4.34 13.34
N ARG A 423 -21.84 3.30 13.82
CA ARG A 423 -22.46 2.01 14.18
C ARG A 423 -22.19 1.69 15.64
N GLU A 424 -23.08 0.91 16.22
CA GLU A 424 -22.90 0.34 17.55
C GLU A 424 -21.64 -0.55 17.58
N GLY A 425 -20.88 -0.50 18.66
CA GLY A 425 -19.65 -1.24 18.86
C GLY A 425 -18.47 -0.77 17.99
N ALA A 426 -18.59 0.31 17.19
CA ALA A 426 -17.55 0.77 16.29
C ALA A 426 -17.06 2.19 16.61
N LEU A 427 -15.75 2.38 16.50
CA LEU A 427 -15.13 3.70 16.57
C LEU A 427 -15.61 4.54 15.39
N PHE A 428 -16.03 5.78 15.65
CA PHE A 428 -16.46 6.70 14.61
C PHE A 428 -15.39 7.73 14.33
N VAL A 429 -14.90 7.75 13.10
CA VAL A 429 -13.86 8.68 12.63
C VAL A 429 -14.45 9.59 11.57
N THR A 430 -14.30 10.89 11.73
CA THR A 430 -14.84 11.90 10.79
C THR A 430 -14.00 13.18 10.81
N GLY A 431 -14.23 14.10 9.90
CA GLY A 431 -13.60 15.42 9.97
C GLY A 431 -14.11 16.24 11.16
N ILE A 432 -13.38 17.28 11.55
CA ILE A 432 -13.71 18.16 12.68
C ILE A 432 -15.16 18.70 12.58
N PHE A 433 -15.58 19.09 11.40
CA PHE A 433 -16.94 19.59 11.16
C PHE A 433 -18.02 18.53 11.40
N GLY A 434 -17.77 17.29 10.97
CA GLY A 434 -18.71 16.18 11.21
C GLY A 434 -18.76 15.72 12.66
N ALA A 435 -17.67 15.92 13.41
CA ALA A 435 -17.57 15.51 14.79
C ALA A 435 -18.53 16.30 15.73
N ILE A 436 -18.89 17.54 15.36
CA ILE A 436 -19.83 18.37 16.14
C ILE A 436 -21.16 17.66 16.32
N ALA A 437 -21.75 17.12 15.24
CA ALA A 437 -23.04 16.43 15.30
C ALA A 437 -22.94 14.99 15.82
N SER A 438 -21.75 14.43 15.95
CA SER A 438 -21.51 13.05 16.35
C SER A 438 -20.82 12.89 17.70
N MET A 439 -20.96 13.89 18.58
CA MET A 439 -20.35 13.91 19.91
C MET A 439 -20.72 12.68 20.73
N ARG A 440 -19.71 12.08 21.36
CA ARG A 440 -19.83 10.95 22.27
C ARG A 440 -19.11 11.27 23.59
N LYS A 441 -18.98 10.32 24.48
CA LYS A 441 -18.36 10.55 25.81
C LYS A 441 -16.87 10.87 25.77
N HIS A 442 -16.19 10.40 24.73
CA HIS A 442 -14.75 10.63 24.50
C HIS A 442 -14.56 11.20 23.10
N LEU A 443 -13.83 12.30 23.02
CA LEU A 443 -13.46 12.97 21.77
C LEU A 443 -11.95 12.93 21.61
N PHE A 444 -11.51 12.39 20.47
CA PHE A 444 -10.12 12.45 20.04
C PHE A 444 -10.03 13.42 18.87
N VAL A 445 -9.09 14.38 18.91
CA VAL A 445 -8.86 15.32 17.82
C VAL A 445 -7.44 15.07 17.32
N ALA A 446 -7.30 14.45 16.15
CA ALA A 446 -6.04 14.00 15.61
C ALA A 446 -5.56 14.83 14.41
N GLY A 447 -4.24 14.82 14.18
CA GLY A 447 -3.63 15.49 13.04
C GLY A 447 -3.45 16.99 13.25
N MET A 448 -3.28 17.43 14.48
CA MET A 448 -3.19 18.85 14.84
C MET A 448 -1.77 19.42 14.71
N SER A 449 -0.98 18.95 13.74
CA SER A 449 0.31 19.58 13.38
C SER A 449 0.10 20.89 12.60
N ALA A 450 1.10 21.76 12.62
CA ALA A 450 1.06 23.05 11.93
C ALA A 450 0.88 22.91 10.41
N GLY A 451 1.39 21.83 9.83
CA GLY A 451 1.21 21.53 8.41
C GLY A 451 -0.22 21.13 8.02
N ASN A 452 -0.96 20.52 8.95
CA ASN A 452 -2.29 19.99 8.72
C ASN A 452 -3.42 20.95 9.11
N PHE A 453 -3.27 21.67 10.23
CA PHE A 453 -4.35 22.50 10.76
C PHE A 453 -3.83 23.88 11.25
N PRO A 454 -4.55 24.95 10.94
CA PRO A 454 -5.73 25.08 10.09
C PRO A 454 -5.39 25.04 8.61
N GLY A 455 -4.09 24.94 8.28
CA GLY A 455 -3.53 25.08 6.95
C GLY A 455 -3.24 26.55 6.61
N MET A 456 -2.50 26.76 5.54
CA MET A 456 -2.22 28.12 5.05
C MET A 456 -3.40 28.65 4.22
N PRO A 457 -3.73 29.96 4.32
CA PRO A 457 -4.64 30.61 3.39
C PRO A 457 -4.12 30.43 1.96
N ARG A 458 -4.97 29.91 1.09
CA ARG A 458 -4.66 29.76 -0.35
C ARG A 458 -5.74 30.40 -1.15
N GLU A 459 -5.39 31.44 -1.83
CA GLU A 459 -6.28 32.15 -2.72
C GLU A 459 -6.57 31.33 -3.98
N ASN A 460 -7.80 31.41 -4.46
CA ASN A 460 -8.18 30.74 -5.69
C ASN A 460 -7.73 31.63 -6.88
N TYR A 461 -6.85 31.10 -7.75
CA TYR A 461 -6.34 31.85 -8.90
C TYR A 461 -7.41 32.19 -9.95
N LEU A 462 -8.56 31.56 -9.91
CA LEU A 462 -9.68 31.84 -10.81
C LEU A 462 -10.56 32.98 -10.29
N LEU A 463 -10.94 32.95 -9.02
CA LEU A 463 -11.60 34.05 -8.32
C LEU A 463 -10.78 34.41 -7.11
N LEU A 464 -10.14 35.57 -7.14
CA LEU A 464 -9.34 36.08 -6.07
C LEU A 464 -10.20 36.52 -4.89
N ASP A 465 -9.60 36.62 -3.71
CA ASP A 465 -10.28 37.17 -2.53
C ASP A 465 -10.86 38.56 -2.80
N SER A 466 -10.15 39.39 -3.58
CA SER A 466 -10.61 40.71 -4.04
C SER A 466 -11.84 40.63 -4.94
N ASP A 467 -11.99 39.57 -5.76
CA ASP A 467 -13.20 39.41 -6.59
C ASP A 467 -14.42 39.05 -5.75
N TYR A 468 -14.30 38.24 -4.70
CA TYR A 468 -15.42 37.95 -3.77
C TYR A 468 -15.85 39.17 -2.97
N LEU A 469 -14.90 40.01 -2.58
CA LEU A 469 -15.19 41.25 -1.83
C LEU A 469 -15.95 42.31 -2.65
N LEU A 470 -16.10 42.16 -3.97
CA LEU A 470 -16.97 42.95 -4.79
C LEU A 470 -18.45 42.64 -4.56
N PHE A 471 -18.78 41.47 -4.02
CA PHE A 471 -20.16 40.98 -3.89
C PHE A 471 -20.64 40.87 -2.44
N ALA A 472 -19.73 40.80 -1.50
CA ALA A 472 -20.07 40.60 -0.09
C ALA A 472 -19.07 41.35 0.80
N ASP A 473 -19.51 41.66 2.01
CA ASP A 473 -18.65 42.22 3.04
C ASP A 473 -17.55 41.22 3.45
N GLU A 474 -16.47 41.74 4.02
CA GLU A 474 -15.31 40.96 4.44
C GLU A 474 -15.68 39.77 5.34
N SER A 475 -16.69 39.91 6.18
CA SER A 475 -17.16 38.87 7.10
C SER A 475 -17.95 37.73 6.43
N ALA A 476 -18.56 38.00 5.27
CA ALA A 476 -19.41 37.05 4.55
C ALA A 476 -18.73 36.45 3.32
N ALA A 477 -17.71 37.10 2.77
CA ALA A 477 -16.97 36.64 1.62
C ALA A 477 -16.17 35.40 1.94
N PRO A 478 -16.13 34.34 1.08
CA PRO A 478 -15.34 33.14 1.26
C PRO A 478 -13.88 33.37 0.89
N THR A 479 -13.26 34.39 1.47
CA THR A 479 -11.84 34.68 1.28
C THR A 479 -10.99 33.57 1.88
N SER A 480 -9.77 33.42 1.38
CA SER A 480 -8.81 32.43 1.87
C SER A 480 -8.59 32.53 3.39
N THR A 481 -8.55 33.76 3.92
CA THR A 481 -8.43 34.04 5.35
C THR A 481 -9.67 33.63 6.13
N ASN A 482 -10.86 33.92 5.63
CA ASN A 482 -12.12 33.55 6.28
C ASN A 482 -12.33 32.04 6.29
N LEU A 483 -11.94 31.33 5.24
CA LEU A 483 -11.99 29.87 5.22
C LEU A 483 -11.09 29.24 6.28
N VAL A 484 -9.91 29.81 6.51
CA VAL A 484 -9.02 29.38 7.60
C VAL A 484 -9.64 29.72 8.96
N GLN A 485 -10.24 30.91 9.13
CA GLN A 485 -10.90 31.28 10.37
C GLN A 485 -12.11 30.39 10.68
N GLN A 486 -12.92 30.06 9.69
CA GLN A 486 -14.03 29.11 9.86
C GLN A 486 -13.58 27.72 10.38
N LYS A 487 -12.42 27.23 9.94
CA LYS A 487 -11.86 25.98 10.49
C LYS A 487 -11.52 26.11 11.97
N LYS A 488 -10.92 27.24 12.37
CA LYS A 488 -10.63 27.52 13.78
C LYS A 488 -11.89 27.61 14.61
N ASP A 489 -12.89 28.37 14.14
CA ASP A 489 -14.17 28.51 14.81
C ASP A 489 -14.91 27.16 14.94
N THR A 490 -14.77 26.29 13.93
CA THR A 490 -15.35 24.95 13.97
C THR A 490 -14.72 24.11 15.07
N LEU A 491 -13.39 24.17 15.23
CA LEU A 491 -12.70 23.48 16.31
C LEU A 491 -13.07 24.06 17.69
N ASP A 492 -13.12 25.38 17.80
CA ASP A 492 -13.56 26.06 19.04
C ASP A 492 -14.97 25.64 19.43
N ASN A 493 -15.90 25.61 18.49
CA ASN A 493 -17.29 25.16 18.71
C ASN A 493 -17.35 23.70 19.15
N LEU A 494 -16.55 22.83 18.52
CA LEU A 494 -16.43 21.40 18.88
C LEU A 494 -15.97 21.22 20.33
N LEU A 495 -14.89 21.90 20.73
CA LEU A 495 -14.33 21.81 22.09
C LEU A 495 -15.22 22.49 23.15
N ALA A 496 -15.88 23.60 22.81
CA ALA A 496 -16.84 24.25 23.68
C ALA A 496 -18.04 23.35 23.97
N LEU A 497 -18.58 22.70 22.93
CA LEU A 497 -19.67 21.74 23.07
C LEU A 497 -19.21 20.52 23.90
N ALA A 498 -18.03 19.97 23.64
CA ALA A 498 -17.47 18.87 24.40
C ALA A 498 -17.34 19.22 25.89
N SER A 499 -16.81 20.41 26.19
CA SER A 499 -16.66 20.91 27.58
C SER A 499 -17.99 21.08 28.27
N ALA A 500 -19.01 21.65 27.58
CA ALA A 500 -20.37 21.83 28.11
C ALA A 500 -21.06 20.50 28.41
N LEU A 501 -20.80 19.47 27.60
CA LEU A 501 -21.33 18.12 27.77
C LEU A 501 -20.52 17.27 28.77
N GLY A 502 -19.41 17.76 29.27
CA GLY A 502 -18.51 17.02 30.17
C GLY A 502 -17.75 15.89 29.46
N VAL A 503 -17.57 16.00 28.15
CA VAL A 503 -16.83 15.03 27.34
C VAL A 503 -15.33 15.17 27.59
N ASN A 504 -14.62 14.05 27.73
CA ASN A 504 -13.17 14.03 27.80
C ASN A 504 -12.60 14.18 26.38
N SER A 505 -11.80 15.23 26.19
CA SER A 505 -11.20 15.56 24.90
C SER A 505 -9.70 15.28 24.89
N HIS A 506 -9.20 14.56 23.89
CA HIS A 506 -7.79 14.23 23.70
C HIS A 506 -7.33 14.82 22.38
N ILE A 507 -6.43 15.79 22.42
CA ILE A 507 -5.90 16.46 21.23
C ILE A 507 -4.50 15.92 20.96
N SER A 508 -4.23 15.50 19.73
CA SER A 508 -2.95 14.95 19.33
C SER A 508 -2.41 15.54 18.04
N TYR A 509 -1.10 15.49 17.91
CA TYR A 509 -0.40 15.83 16.68
C TYR A 509 0.80 14.92 16.46
N SER A 510 1.20 14.78 15.19
CA SER A 510 2.45 14.12 14.79
C SER A 510 3.60 15.11 14.86
N GLY A 511 4.66 14.79 15.61
CA GLY A 511 5.87 15.60 15.74
C GLY A 511 6.85 15.44 14.58
N TYR A 512 6.62 14.48 13.69
CA TYR A 512 7.49 14.23 12.55
C TYR A 512 6.70 13.84 11.29
N ASP A 513 7.02 14.47 10.18
CA ASP A 513 6.51 14.13 8.85
C ASP A 513 7.47 13.14 8.18
N LEU A 514 7.08 11.87 8.12
CA LEU A 514 7.88 10.80 7.52
C LEU A 514 8.04 10.96 6.00
N ALA A 515 7.10 11.58 5.31
CA ALA A 515 7.18 11.78 3.86
C ALA A 515 8.14 12.91 3.50
N ALA A 516 8.13 13.99 4.28
CA ALA A 516 9.02 15.14 4.09
C ALA A 516 10.33 15.02 4.88
N LEU A 517 10.48 13.98 5.71
CA LEU A 517 11.63 13.72 6.61
C LEU A 517 11.99 14.94 7.46
N LYS A 518 11.00 15.57 8.07
CA LYS A 518 11.18 16.79 8.88
C LYS A 518 10.37 16.75 10.16
N GLU A 519 10.84 17.47 11.18
CA GLU A 519 10.08 17.73 12.39
C GLU A 519 8.86 18.61 12.10
N GLU A 520 7.76 18.29 12.74
CA GLU A 520 6.51 19.05 12.72
C GLU A 520 6.22 19.66 14.09
N ASN A 521 5.72 20.89 14.09
CA ASN A 521 5.30 21.56 15.32
C ASN A 521 3.80 21.41 15.51
N PRO A 522 3.29 21.51 16.74
CA PRO A 522 1.87 21.60 16.99
C PRO A 522 1.30 22.86 16.33
N SER A 523 0.03 22.78 15.93
CA SER A 523 -0.70 23.95 15.43
C SER A 523 -0.67 25.09 16.45
N SER A 524 -0.48 26.32 15.97
CA SER A 524 -0.55 27.51 16.81
C SER A 524 -1.91 27.67 17.52
N VAL A 525 -2.97 27.16 16.90
CA VAL A 525 -4.33 27.16 17.47
C VAL A 525 -4.41 26.40 18.80
N LEU A 526 -3.59 25.38 18.98
CA LEU A 526 -3.57 24.61 20.23
C LEU A 526 -3.06 25.42 21.40
N PHE A 527 -2.14 26.36 21.16
CA PHE A 527 -1.71 27.27 22.21
C PHE A 527 -2.83 28.28 22.60
N ASP A 528 -3.61 28.75 21.64
CA ASP A 528 -4.76 29.61 21.89
C ASP A 528 -5.83 28.82 22.69
N ILE A 529 -6.08 27.55 22.37
CA ILE A 529 -6.96 26.67 23.14
C ILE A 529 -6.44 26.46 24.56
N PHE A 530 -5.14 26.25 24.71
CA PHE A 530 -4.51 26.09 26.02
C PHE A 530 -4.70 27.34 26.89
N LYS A 531 -4.55 28.53 26.32
CA LYS A 531 -4.84 29.78 27.02
C LYS A 531 -6.32 29.92 27.42
N LYS A 532 -7.24 29.53 26.56
CA LYS A 532 -8.67 29.50 26.88
C LYS A 532 -8.99 28.55 28.04
N GLN A 533 -8.19 27.46 28.18
CA GLN A 533 -8.35 26.46 29.23
C GLN A 533 -7.73 26.89 30.56
N TYR A 534 -6.53 27.49 30.54
CA TYR A 534 -5.73 27.78 31.73
C TYR A 534 -5.59 29.25 32.06
N GLY A 535 -6.11 30.14 31.20
CA GLY A 535 -6.07 31.60 31.33
C GLY A 535 -4.99 32.25 30.45
N GLU A 536 -5.18 33.55 30.18
CA GLU A 536 -4.29 34.31 29.29
C GLU A 536 -2.84 34.40 29.79
N GLU A 537 -2.60 34.21 31.07
CA GLU A 537 -1.28 34.21 31.73
C GLU A 537 -0.49 32.89 31.45
N ALA A 538 -1.10 31.91 30.79
CA ALA A 538 -0.50 30.64 30.49
C ALA A 538 0.72 30.80 29.56
N THR A 539 1.86 30.25 29.97
CA THR A 539 3.13 30.38 29.28
C THR A 539 3.35 29.24 28.28
N LEU A 540 4.17 29.51 27.25
CA LEU A 540 4.58 28.50 26.27
C LEU A 540 5.29 27.33 26.94
N GLN A 541 6.06 27.56 28.04
CA GLN A 541 6.73 26.48 28.75
C GLN A 541 5.74 25.54 29.45
N GLN A 542 4.69 26.11 30.08
CA GLN A 542 3.62 25.31 30.69
C GLN A 542 2.91 24.48 29.63
N TYR A 543 2.59 25.10 28.47
CA TYR A 543 1.98 24.42 27.34
C TYR A 543 2.82 23.23 26.86
N LYS A 544 4.12 23.43 26.62
CA LYS A 544 5.03 22.32 26.20
C LYS A 544 5.10 21.19 27.21
N ASN A 545 5.09 21.53 28.52
CA ASN A 545 5.17 20.52 29.57
C ASN A 545 3.85 19.72 29.76
N THR A 546 2.76 20.12 29.12
CA THR A 546 1.47 19.43 29.23
C THR A 546 1.36 18.25 28.28
N PHE A 547 2.17 18.24 27.23
CA PHE A 547 2.13 17.15 26.25
C PHE A 547 2.66 15.85 26.81
N ARG A 548 1.89 14.78 26.63
CA ARG A 548 2.38 13.43 26.75
C ARG A 548 3.10 13.08 25.44
N HIS A 549 4.32 12.63 25.53
CA HIS A 549 5.09 12.20 24.35
C HIS A 549 4.95 10.68 24.14
N VAL A 550 4.69 10.29 22.90
CA VAL A 550 4.63 8.89 22.47
C VAL A 550 5.70 8.68 21.41
N GLY A 551 6.75 7.96 21.75
CA GLY A 551 7.88 7.65 20.86
C GLY A 551 7.54 6.60 19.81
N TYR A 552 8.47 6.40 18.88
CA TYR A 552 8.33 5.40 17.79
C TYR A 552 8.19 3.98 18.34
N PHE A 553 8.96 3.64 19.37
CA PHE A 553 8.91 2.38 20.10
C PHE A 553 8.65 2.62 21.57
N ASP A 554 7.57 3.32 21.90
CA ASP A 554 7.29 3.58 23.32
C ASP A 554 6.83 2.30 24.02
N GLN A 555 7.78 1.65 24.67
CA GLN A 555 7.56 0.45 25.47
C GLN A 555 6.65 0.68 26.69
N GLN A 556 6.33 1.94 27.01
CA GLN A 556 5.41 2.25 28.10
C GLN A 556 3.94 2.03 27.75
N VAL A 557 3.63 1.84 26.47
CA VAL A 557 2.36 1.29 26.04
C VAL A 557 2.32 -0.22 26.31
N SER A 558 3.23 -0.70 27.11
CA SER A 558 3.28 -2.06 27.61
C SER A 558 2.14 -2.29 28.58
N GLY A 559 1.59 -3.39 28.58
CA GLY A 559 0.57 -3.83 29.46
C GLY A 559 -0.46 -4.63 28.72
N ASP A 560 -1.67 -4.49 29.08
CA ASP A 560 -2.77 -5.28 28.54
C ASP A 560 -3.35 -4.75 27.21
N HIS A 561 -2.61 -3.89 26.48
CA HIS A 561 -3.06 -3.31 25.22
C HIS A 561 -2.95 -4.28 24.07
N THR A 562 -4.02 -4.39 23.28
CA THR A 562 -4.07 -5.33 22.14
C THR A 562 -2.98 -5.03 21.11
N VAL A 563 -2.68 -3.76 20.87
CA VAL A 563 -1.67 -3.32 19.90
C VAL A 563 -0.26 -3.46 20.48
N GLY A 564 -0.02 -2.96 21.71
CA GLY A 564 1.25 -3.11 22.40
C GLY A 564 1.63 -4.56 22.64
N ARG A 565 0.67 -5.45 22.94
CA ARG A 565 0.91 -6.90 23.01
C ARG A 565 1.40 -7.46 21.68
N ALA A 566 0.79 -7.08 20.57
CA ALA A 566 1.23 -7.57 19.26
C ALA A 566 2.69 -7.17 18.96
N TYR A 567 3.14 -6.01 19.43
CA TYR A 567 4.52 -5.55 19.27
C TYR A 567 5.51 -6.23 20.23
N ILE A 568 5.13 -6.37 21.50
CA ILE A 568 5.96 -7.01 22.53
C ILE A 568 6.06 -8.51 22.26
N HIS A 569 4.96 -9.16 21.95
CA HIS A 569 4.93 -10.59 21.64
C HIS A 569 5.60 -10.95 20.31
N ARG A 570 5.89 -10.02 19.42
CA ARG A 570 6.72 -10.27 18.24
C ARG A 570 8.11 -10.78 18.60
N LYS A 571 8.66 -10.32 19.74
CA LYS A 571 9.94 -10.80 20.27
C LYS A 571 9.82 -12.13 21.01
N GLU A 572 8.63 -12.50 21.46
CA GLU A 572 8.38 -13.72 22.23
C GLU A 572 7.81 -14.87 21.38
N ILE A 573 7.56 -14.67 20.08
CA ILE A 573 7.12 -15.75 19.19
C ILE A 573 8.31 -16.71 19.04
N SER A 574 8.32 -17.77 19.83
CA SER A 574 9.21 -18.91 19.67
C SER A 574 8.50 -19.98 18.87
N TYR A 575 9.21 -20.54 17.91
CA TYR A 575 8.74 -21.77 17.24
C TYR A 575 9.01 -23.01 18.09
N ASP A 576 9.64 -22.84 19.25
CA ASP A 576 9.91 -23.90 20.19
C ASP A 576 8.60 -24.40 20.81
N GLY A 577 8.37 -25.69 20.71
CA GLY A 577 7.15 -26.31 21.19
C GLY A 577 5.99 -26.35 20.20
N VAL A 578 6.12 -25.79 19.01
CA VAL A 578 5.17 -26.04 17.91
C VAL A 578 5.44 -27.42 17.34
N ASP A 579 4.43 -28.27 17.35
CA ASP A 579 4.54 -29.63 16.80
C ASP A 579 4.28 -29.61 15.29
N PHE A 580 5.33 -29.72 14.52
CA PHE A 580 5.27 -29.84 13.05
C PHE A 580 5.42 -31.30 12.59
N SER A 581 5.41 -32.29 13.51
CA SER A 581 5.74 -33.67 13.21
C SER A 581 4.89 -34.28 12.09
N GLU A 582 3.60 -34.01 12.03
CA GLU A 582 2.72 -34.53 11.00
C GLU A 582 3.09 -33.99 9.61
N ALA A 583 3.28 -32.67 9.50
CA ALA A 583 3.64 -32.00 8.26
C ALA A 583 5.05 -32.42 7.78
N THR A 584 6.01 -32.53 8.68
CA THR A 584 7.39 -32.89 8.35
C THR A 584 7.56 -34.38 8.05
N CYS A 585 6.78 -35.26 8.68
CA CYS A 585 6.74 -36.67 8.32
C CYS A 585 6.16 -36.88 6.91
N ALA A 586 5.10 -36.19 6.54
CA ALA A 586 4.55 -36.22 5.19
C ALA A 586 5.57 -35.71 4.16
N TYR A 587 6.22 -34.60 4.46
CA TYR A 587 7.29 -34.04 3.60
C TYR A 587 8.46 -35.01 3.42
N ALA A 588 8.94 -35.61 4.51
CA ALA A 588 10.07 -36.54 4.50
C ALA A 588 9.78 -37.84 3.75
N GLY A 589 8.52 -38.27 3.69
CA GLY A 589 8.11 -39.51 3.02
C GLY A 589 8.36 -39.51 1.52
N ASP A 590 8.13 -38.40 0.88
CA ASP A 590 8.14 -38.24 -0.58
C ASP A 590 9.32 -37.42 -1.12
N THR A 591 10.07 -36.75 -0.24
CA THR A 591 11.15 -35.81 -0.65
C THR A 591 12.50 -36.52 -0.69
N ALA A 592 13.21 -36.31 -1.80
CA ALA A 592 14.61 -36.74 -1.94
C ALA A 592 15.52 -35.59 -1.50
N PHE A 593 16.38 -35.84 -0.52
CA PHE A 593 17.27 -34.84 0.06
C PHE A 593 18.64 -34.83 -0.61
N SER A 594 19.08 -33.65 -1.01
CA SER A 594 20.43 -33.43 -1.50
C SER A 594 21.45 -33.41 -0.34
N PRO A 595 22.73 -33.67 -0.61
CA PRO A 595 23.78 -33.51 0.40
C PRO A 595 23.79 -32.12 1.01
N THR A 596 23.59 -31.09 0.20
CA THR A 596 23.51 -29.70 0.66
C THR A 596 22.34 -29.45 1.62
N ALA A 597 21.16 -30.04 1.33
CA ALA A 597 20.01 -29.88 2.24
C ALA A 597 20.27 -30.55 3.61
N ILE A 598 20.96 -31.71 3.61
CA ILE A 598 21.35 -32.39 4.85
C ILE A 598 22.41 -31.59 5.61
N ASP A 599 23.36 -31.02 4.89
CA ASP A 599 24.40 -30.16 5.48
C ASP A 599 23.79 -28.88 6.07
N ASP A 600 22.83 -28.23 5.37
CA ASP A 600 22.05 -27.10 5.88
C ASP A 600 21.37 -27.43 7.22
N PHE A 601 20.78 -28.62 7.34
CA PHE A 601 20.17 -29.05 8.59
C PHE A 601 21.20 -29.15 9.73
N PHE A 602 22.36 -29.74 9.51
CA PHE A 602 23.37 -29.83 10.56
C PHE A 602 24.05 -28.50 10.86
N ASN A 603 24.07 -27.57 9.92
CA ASN A 603 24.57 -26.23 10.18
C ASN A 603 23.57 -25.40 10.98
N CYS A 604 22.28 -25.44 10.61
CA CYS A 604 21.20 -24.80 11.35
C CYS A 604 19.86 -25.48 11.06
N PRO A 605 19.30 -26.30 11.97
CA PRO A 605 17.99 -26.94 11.77
C PRO A 605 16.88 -25.94 11.45
N ARG A 606 16.89 -24.75 12.05
CA ARG A 606 15.91 -23.70 11.81
C ARG A 606 16.00 -23.15 10.38
N HIS A 607 17.20 -22.89 9.88
CA HIS A 607 17.43 -22.45 8.50
C HIS A 607 16.91 -23.49 7.50
N PHE A 608 17.25 -24.76 7.71
CA PHE A 608 16.74 -25.87 6.92
C PHE A 608 15.19 -25.89 6.91
N PHE A 609 14.56 -25.76 8.08
CA PHE A 609 13.12 -25.76 8.20
C PHE A 609 12.48 -24.60 7.41
N LEU A 610 12.98 -23.39 7.57
CA LEU A 610 12.46 -22.22 6.89
C LEU A 610 12.63 -22.34 5.37
N THR A 611 13.82 -22.73 4.89
CA THR A 611 14.12 -22.75 3.44
C THR A 611 13.63 -24.00 2.72
N LYS A 612 13.75 -25.18 3.32
CA LYS A 612 13.46 -26.45 2.65
C LYS A 612 12.05 -26.98 2.93
N ILE A 613 11.53 -26.77 4.13
CA ILE A 613 10.19 -27.27 4.51
C ILE A 613 9.13 -26.20 4.25
N LEU A 614 9.34 -24.98 4.75
CA LEU A 614 8.39 -23.90 4.54
C LEU A 614 8.57 -23.17 3.21
N GLY A 615 9.67 -23.40 2.51
CA GLY A 615 9.93 -22.78 1.21
C GLY A 615 10.17 -21.27 1.25
N VAL A 616 10.62 -20.74 2.39
CA VAL A 616 10.99 -19.33 2.51
C VAL A 616 12.16 -19.06 1.56
N GLN A 617 11.94 -18.11 0.65
CA GLN A 617 12.96 -17.72 -0.32
C GLN A 617 13.95 -16.77 0.34
N GLU A 618 15.22 -17.09 0.20
CA GLU A 618 16.27 -16.15 0.55
C GLU A 618 16.31 -15.03 -0.48
N GLN A 619 16.29 -13.78 -0.04
CA GLN A 619 16.51 -12.66 -0.94
C GLN A 619 17.98 -12.65 -1.35
N GLU A 620 18.24 -12.92 -2.61
CA GLU A 620 19.53 -12.60 -3.20
C GLU A 620 19.67 -11.08 -3.18
N GLN A 621 20.59 -10.56 -2.37
CA GLN A 621 20.98 -9.17 -2.43
C GLN A 621 21.75 -8.95 -3.73
N ASP A 622 21.06 -8.42 -4.74
CA ASP A 622 21.68 -8.03 -6.00
C ASP A 622 22.51 -6.77 -5.74
N ASP A 623 23.78 -6.96 -5.41
CA ASP A 623 24.73 -5.85 -5.36
C ASP A 623 25.10 -5.47 -6.81
N PRO A 624 24.65 -4.29 -7.30
CA PRO A 624 24.92 -3.85 -8.66
C PRO A 624 26.41 -3.62 -8.95
N PHE A 625 27.25 -3.51 -7.92
CA PHE A 625 28.70 -3.36 -8.03
C PHE A 625 29.43 -4.70 -8.16
N THR A 626 28.78 -5.81 -7.83
CA THR A 626 29.34 -7.15 -8.00
C THR A 626 29.22 -7.59 -9.46
N VAL A 627 30.36 -7.80 -10.09
CA VAL A 627 30.42 -8.20 -11.51
C VAL A 627 29.89 -9.62 -11.71
N ILE A 628 30.29 -10.54 -10.84
CA ILE A 628 29.83 -11.91 -10.83
C ILE A 628 29.79 -12.42 -9.39
N ASP A 629 28.64 -12.93 -8.96
CA ASP A 629 28.47 -13.49 -7.62
C ASP A 629 29.13 -14.88 -7.50
N PRO A 630 29.36 -15.36 -6.27
CA PRO A 630 29.99 -16.66 -6.05
C PRO A 630 29.22 -17.85 -6.65
N ALA A 631 27.87 -17.79 -6.66
CA ALA A 631 27.04 -18.85 -7.20
C ALA A 631 27.13 -18.90 -8.72
N ALA A 632 27.06 -17.74 -9.38
CA ALA A 632 27.26 -17.64 -10.83
C ALA A 632 28.69 -18.06 -11.25
N THR A 633 29.71 -17.68 -10.45
CA THR A 633 31.09 -18.13 -10.66
C THR A 633 31.16 -19.65 -10.58
N GLY A 634 30.52 -20.25 -9.59
CA GLY A 634 30.44 -21.71 -9.44
C GLY A 634 29.79 -22.38 -10.64
N SER A 635 28.60 -21.95 -11.00
CA SER A 635 27.83 -22.50 -12.11
C SER A 635 28.59 -22.42 -13.44
N LEU A 636 29.25 -21.28 -13.69
CA LEU A 636 30.04 -21.10 -14.91
C LEU A 636 31.28 -22.03 -14.95
N ALA A 637 31.95 -22.19 -13.80
CA ALA A 637 33.12 -23.09 -13.71
C ALA A 637 32.73 -24.56 -13.85
N HIS A 638 31.66 -25.01 -13.17
CA HIS A 638 31.15 -26.38 -13.27
C HIS A 638 30.75 -26.71 -14.71
N SER A 639 30.01 -25.84 -15.38
CA SER A 639 29.62 -26.05 -16.78
C SER A 639 30.81 -26.19 -17.73
N LEU A 640 31.88 -25.42 -17.51
CA LEU A 640 33.11 -25.56 -18.30
C LEU A 640 33.88 -26.86 -18.01
N MET A 641 33.87 -27.31 -16.76
CA MET A 641 34.51 -28.59 -16.39
C MET A 641 33.71 -29.80 -16.92
N GLU A 642 32.40 -29.71 -16.94
CA GLU A 642 31.50 -30.68 -17.58
C GLU A 642 31.74 -30.73 -19.08
N GLU A 643 31.82 -29.57 -19.76
CA GLU A 643 32.15 -29.50 -21.19
C GLU A 643 33.52 -30.12 -21.49
N LEU A 644 34.53 -29.88 -20.62
CA LEU A 644 35.85 -30.48 -20.76
C LEU A 644 35.80 -32.01 -20.58
N ALA A 645 34.94 -32.51 -19.67
CA ALA A 645 34.75 -33.95 -19.47
C ALA A 645 34.17 -34.64 -20.71
N HIS A 646 33.17 -34.02 -21.33
CA HIS A 646 32.51 -34.58 -22.52
C HIS A 646 33.26 -34.30 -23.84
N SER A 647 34.00 -33.21 -23.93
CA SER A 647 34.75 -32.78 -25.11
C SER A 647 36.16 -32.34 -24.76
N PRO A 648 37.05 -33.28 -24.47
CA PRO A 648 38.42 -32.96 -24.11
C PRO A 648 39.14 -32.12 -25.16
N CYS A 649 39.83 -31.06 -24.73
CA CYS A 649 40.57 -30.16 -25.61
C CYS A 649 41.94 -29.81 -25.00
N ASN A 650 42.78 -29.14 -25.75
CA ASN A 650 44.04 -28.64 -25.22
C ASN A 650 43.82 -27.41 -24.33
N ARG A 651 44.81 -27.07 -23.49
CA ARG A 651 44.78 -26.02 -22.52
C ARG A 651 44.40 -24.66 -23.12
N ASP A 652 44.99 -24.29 -24.26
CA ASP A 652 44.75 -22.98 -24.87
C ASP A 652 43.32 -22.85 -25.36
N VAL A 653 42.77 -23.89 -25.96
CA VAL A 653 41.38 -23.94 -26.41
C VAL A 653 40.43 -23.87 -25.22
N PHE A 654 40.72 -24.57 -24.12
CA PHE A 654 39.92 -24.51 -22.91
C PHE A 654 39.88 -23.10 -22.31
N LEU A 655 41.04 -22.44 -22.19
CA LEU A 655 41.11 -21.08 -21.66
C LEU A 655 40.42 -20.07 -22.57
N GLN A 656 40.46 -20.27 -23.90
CA GLN A 656 39.67 -19.45 -24.82
C GLN A 656 38.16 -19.64 -24.61
N ARG A 657 37.71 -20.88 -24.41
CA ARG A 657 36.28 -21.16 -24.06
C ARG A 657 35.90 -20.51 -22.74
N ALA A 658 36.73 -20.58 -21.70
CA ALA A 658 36.51 -19.98 -20.42
C ALA A 658 36.37 -18.46 -20.52
N ALA A 659 37.28 -17.81 -21.27
CA ALA A 659 37.21 -16.39 -21.53
C ALA A 659 35.94 -15.98 -22.28
N ALA A 660 35.55 -16.76 -23.31
CA ALA A 660 34.33 -16.51 -24.09
C ALA A 660 33.06 -16.76 -23.26
N ALA A 661 33.06 -17.75 -22.35
CA ALA A 661 31.93 -17.99 -21.45
C ALA A 661 31.72 -16.83 -20.47
N PHE A 662 32.81 -16.30 -19.92
CA PHE A 662 32.74 -15.12 -19.05
C PHE A 662 32.24 -13.88 -19.81
N ASP A 663 32.70 -13.65 -21.03
CA ASP A 663 32.23 -12.57 -21.88
C ASP A 663 30.73 -12.68 -22.20
N ARG A 664 30.26 -13.91 -22.47
CA ARG A 664 28.81 -14.16 -22.66
C ARG A 664 28.01 -13.87 -21.39
N PHE A 665 28.54 -14.24 -20.22
CA PHE A 665 27.91 -13.90 -18.94
C PHE A 665 27.77 -12.37 -18.77
N LEU A 666 28.81 -11.59 -19.08
CA LEU A 666 28.78 -10.13 -19.03
C LEU A 666 27.77 -9.50 -20.00
N LEU A 667 27.45 -10.15 -21.12
CA LEU A 667 26.40 -9.66 -22.03
C LEU A 667 25.00 -9.76 -21.40
N SER A 668 24.77 -10.77 -20.58
CA SER A 668 23.50 -10.92 -19.84
C SER A 668 23.42 -10.03 -18.60
N ARG A 669 24.57 -9.64 -18.06
CA ARG A 669 24.68 -8.82 -16.84
C ARG A 669 25.81 -7.79 -17.02
N PRO A 670 25.54 -6.70 -17.76
CA PRO A 670 26.55 -5.67 -18.03
C PRO A 670 27.09 -5.05 -16.74
N PRO A 671 28.42 -5.02 -16.56
CA PRO A 671 29.02 -4.43 -15.37
C PRO A 671 28.92 -2.90 -15.38
N ILE A 672 28.83 -2.28 -14.21
CA ILE A 672 28.87 -0.81 -14.07
C ILE A 672 30.26 -0.28 -14.43
N HIS A 673 31.31 -1.02 -14.07
CA HIS A 673 32.71 -0.63 -14.32
C HIS A 673 33.46 -1.67 -15.15
N SER A 674 33.97 -1.26 -16.29
CA SER A 674 34.76 -2.10 -17.21
C SER A 674 36.03 -2.68 -16.57
N ASP A 675 36.71 -1.89 -15.72
CA ASP A 675 37.97 -2.29 -15.10
C ASP A 675 37.75 -3.40 -14.05
N SER A 676 36.62 -3.32 -13.31
CA SER A 676 36.22 -4.38 -12.38
C SER A 676 35.92 -5.67 -13.14
N ALA A 677 35.23 -5.60 -14.26
CA ALA A 677 34.95 -6.74 -15.12
C ALA A 677 36.23 -7.40 -15.67
N ALA A 678 37.19 -6.60 -16.11
CA ALA A 678 38.46 -7.09 -16.60
C ALA A 678 39.27 -7.82 -15.52
N LYS A 679 39.24 -7.28 -14.29
CA LYS A 679 39.87 -7.91 -13.11
C LYS A 679 39.25 -9.26 -12.77
N GLU A 680 37.92 -9.30 -12.68
CA GLU A 680 37.17 -10.52 -12.36
C GLU A 680 37.34 -11.58 -13.48
N LYS A 681 37.33 -11.18 -14.74
CA LYS A 681 37.62 -12.05 -15.86
C LYS A 681 39.01 -12.66 -15.74
N THR A 682 40.04 -11.86 -15.40
CA THR A 682 41.40 -12.35 -15.20
C THR A 682 41.47 -13.37 -14.05
N ALA A 683 40.80 -13.10 -12.93
CA ALA A 683 40.72 -13.99 -11.79
C ALA A 683 40.01 -15.32 -12.16
N PHE A 684 38.89 -15.22 -12.88
CA PHE A 684 38.16 -16.37 -13.38
C PHE A 684 39.00 -17.24 -14.32
N CYS A 685 39.65 -16.62 -15.32
CA CYS A 685 40.53 -17.36 -16.26
C CYS A 685 41.70 -18.05 -15.53
N LYS A 686 42.25 -17.39 -14.49
CA LYS A 686 43.29 -18.02 -13.65
C LYS A 686 42.76 -19.21 -12.86
N MET A 687 41.57 -19.12 -12.31
CA MET A 687 40.90 -20.25 -11.66
C MET A 687 40.68 -21.41 -12.65
N MET A 688 40.25 -21.14 -13.87
CA MET A 688 40.05 -22.16 -14.90
C MET A 688 41.37 -22.75 -15.41
N GLU A 689 42.45 -22.01 -15.41
CA GLU A 689 43.79 -22.52 -15.64
C GLU A 689 44.17 -23.55 -14.60
N ASN A 690 43.99 -23.24 -13.31
CA ASN A 690 44.23 -24.18 -12.21
C ASN A 690 43.32 -25.41 -12.33
N ALA A 691 42.03 -25.20 -12.69
CA ALA A 691 41.09 -26.29 -12.91
C ALA A 691 41.54 -27.27 -13.98
N TYR A 692 42.06 -26.78 -15.12
CA TYR A 692 42.59 -27.61 -16.19
C TYR A 692 43.81 -28.40 -15.74
N ASP A 693 44.71 -27.78 -14.96
CA ASP A 693 45.92 -28.39 -14.47
C ASP A 693 45.63 -29.46 -13.37
N LEU A 694 44.50 -29.31 -12.63
CA LEU A 694 44.01 -30.30 -11.67
C LEU A 694 43.33 -31.51 -12.32
N ASP A 695 42.97 -31.42 -13.59
CA ASP A 695 42.33 -32.53 -14.31
C ASP A 695 43.31 -33.64 -14.58
N PRO A 696 43.17 -34.83 -13.96
CA PRO A 696 44.12 -35.94 -14.12
C PRO A 696 43.99 -36.62 -15.50
N LYS A 697 43.04 -36.22 -16.34
CA LYS A 697 42.74 -36.83 -17.66
C LYS A 697 42.39 -38.34 -17.58
N ASN A 698 41.78 -38.73 -16.46
CA ASN A 698 41.24 -40.06 -16.28
C ASN A 698 40.04 -40.32 -17.21
N GLU A 699 39.68 -41.58 -17.38
CA GLU A 699 38.43 -41.93 -18.07
C GLU A 699 37.23 -41.44 -17.28
N VAL A 700 36.41 -40.57 -17.88
CA VAL A 700 35.19 -40.08 -17.25
C VAL A 700 34.08 -41.11 -17.39
N LEU A 701 33.57 -41.58 -16.26
CA LEU A 701 32.46 -42.53 -16.21
C LEU A 701 31.11 -41.85 -16.21
N ALA A 702 30.99 -40.74 -15.46
CA ALA A 702 29.80 -39.92 -15.36
C ALA A 702 30.17 -38.49 -14.97
N SER A 703 29.38 -37.51 -15.43
CA SER A 703 29.49 -36.12 -15.04
C SER A 703 28.08 -35.51 -14.99
N GLU A 704 27.73 -34.80 -13.88
CA GLU A 704 26.44 -34.16 -13.65
C GLU A 704 25.20 -35.09 -13.81
N GLU A 705 25.35 -36.40 -13.56
CA GLU A 705 24.23 -37.35 -13.62
C GLU A 705 23.47 -37.43 -12.30
N ASP A 706 22.16 -37.33 -12.37
CA ASP A 706 21.26 -37.41 -11.22
C ASP A 706 21.13 -38.82 -10.66
N GLN A 707 21.43 -38.99 -9.40
CA GLN A 707 21.44 -40.27 -8.69
C GLN A 707 20.49 -40.20 -7.48
N SER A 708 19.64 -41.19 -7.30
CA SER A 708 18.78 -41.26 -6.11
C SER A 708 18.69 -42.68 -5.57
N PHE A 709 18.69 -42.81 -4.27
CA PHE A 709 18.53 -44.08 -3.58
C PHE A 709 18.01 -43.89 -2.15
N ARG A 710 17.17 -44.82 -1.68
CA ARG A 710 16.66 -44.81 -0.30
C ARG A 710 17.64 -45.52 0.63
N HIS A 711 18.27 -44.74 1.49
CA HIS A 711 19.19 -45.27 2.50
C HIS A 711 18.49 -46.18 3.51
N SER A 712 19.25 -47.09 4.15
CA SER A 712 18.74 -47.99 5.22
C SER A 712 18.06 -47.28 6.38
N SER A 713 18.43 -46.05 6.66
CA SER A 713 17.72 -45.14 7.62
C SER A 713 16.31 -44.80 7.20
N GLY A 714 15.94 -44.99 5.93
CA GLY A 714 14.66 -44.61 5.35
C GLY A 714 14.68 -43.27 4.64
N VAL A 715 15.74 -42.47 4.76
CA VAL A 715 15.90 -41.19 4.07
C VAL A 715 16.15 -41.45 2.58
N LEU A 716 15.41 -40.79 1.71
CA LEU A 716 15.63 -40.80 0.28
C LEU A 716 16.71 -39.77 -0.05
N LEU A 717 17.86 -40.26 -0.53
CA LEU A 717 18.96 -39.39 -0.92
C LEU A 717 18.92 -39.13 -2.42
N ARG A 718 19.29 -37.92 -2.82
CA ARG A 718 19.52 -37.53 -4.21
C ARG A 718 20.83 -36.79 -4.31
N GLY A 719 21.62 -37.09 -5.33
CA GLY A 719 22.89 -36.41 -5.56
C GLY A 719 23.26 -36.37 -7.01
N ILE A 720 23.97 -35.33 -7.38
CA ILE A 720 24.53 -35.12 -8.71
C ILE A 720 26.01 -34.89 -8.52
N PRO A 721 26.86 -35.97 -8.65
CA PRO A 721 28.28 -35.79 -8.52
C PRO A 721 28.83 -35.02 -9.72
N ASP A 722 29.72 -34.06 -9.49
CA ASP A 722 30.31 -33.26 -10.55
C ASP A 722 31.14 -34.15 -11.51
N ARG A 723 31.83 -35.14 -10.98
CA ARG A 723 32.64 -36.01 -11.80
C ARG A 723 32.89 -37.36 -11.14
N VAL A 724 32.70 -38.43 -11.92
CA VAL A 724 33.08 -39.79 -11.58
C VAL A 724 34.07 -40.27 -12.63
N GLU A 725 35.25 -40.66 -12.22
CA GLU A 725 36.34 -41.03 -13.13
C GLU A 725 37.03 -42.35 -12.72
N LYS A 726 37.66 -43.00 -13.71
CA LYS A 726 38.40 -44.25 -13.52
C LYS A 726 39.87 -44.03 -13.86
N THR A 727 40.73 -44.37 -12.95
CA THR A 727 42.19 -44.32 -13.17
C THR A 727 42.68 -45.42 -14.08
N ALA A 728 43.92 -45.33 -14.56
CA ALA A 728 44.56 -46.35 -15.36
C ALA A 728 44.71 -47.69 -14.61
N GLU A 729 44.74 -47.60 -13.25
CA GLU A 729 44.84 -48.80 -12.36
C GLU A 729 43.46 -49.43 -12.10
N GLY A 730 42.39 -48.82 -12.62
CA GLY A 730 41.02 -49.30 -12.48
C GLY A 730 40.27 -48.79 -11.23
N GLU A 731 40.84 -47.84 -10.49
CA GLU A 731 40.20 -47.22 -9.32
C GLU A 731 39.15 -46.21 -9.75
N CYS A 732 37.95 -46.24 -9.13
CA CYS A 732 36.91 -45.27 -9.34
C CYS A 732 37.04 -44.16 -8.30
N ILE A 733 37.04 -42.92 -8.78
CA ILE A 733 37.19 -41.71 -7.96
C ILE A 733 35.98 -40.79 -8.16
N ILE A 734 35.47 -40.19 -7.09
CA ILE A 734 34.52 -39.14 -7.15
C ILE A 734 35.22 -37.81 -6.86
N ALA A 735 35.08 -36.87 -7.74
CA ALA A 735 35.58 -35.50 -7.56
C ALA A 735 34.43 -34.50 -7.52
N ASP A 736 34.49 -33.57 -6.58
CA ASP A 736 33.57 -32.42 -6.46
C ASP A 736 34.37 -31.13 -6.56
N TYR A 737 33.90 -30.22 -7.38
CA TYR A 737 34.57 -28.95 -7.65
C TYR A 737 34.15 -27.86 -6.68
N LYS A 738 35.10 -27.12 -6.13
CA LYS A 738 34.87 -25.99 -5.21
C LYS A 738 35.54 -24.74 -5.75
N THR A 739 34.73 -23.70 -6.01
CA THR A 739 35.18 -22.37 -6.44
C THR A 739 35.43 -21.42 -5.30
N GLY A 740 34.90 -21.72 -4.10
CA GLY A 740 35.07 -20.94 -2.88
C GLY A 740 36.49 -21.03 -2.30
N ARG A 741 36.71 -20.30 -1.18
CA ARG A 741 37.96 -20.43 -0.41
C ARG A 741 38.04 -21.77 0.29
N ARG A 742 39.28 -22.30 0.40
CA ARG A 742 39.52 -23.53 1.07
C ARG A 742 38.99 -23.55 2.49
N VAL A 743 38.17 -24.54 2.82
CA VAL A 743 37.80 -24.92 4.19
C VAL A 743 38.80 -25.91 4.73
N LYS A 744 39.07 -25.93 6.04
CA LYS A 744 39.92 -26.95 6.66
C LYS A 744 39.16 -28.27 6.66
N HIS A 745 39.39 -29.09 5.63
CA HIS A 745 38.87 -30.46 5.57
C HIS A 745 39.74 -31.40 6.34
N GLN A 746 39.13 -32.34 7.05
CA GLN A 746 39.78 -33.47 7.66
C GLN A 746 39.31 -34.73 6.93
N ALA A 747 40.19 -35.46 6.33
CA ALA A 747 39.89 -36.62 5.46
C ALA A 747 39.00 -37.70 6.10
N ASN A 748 38.93 -37.77 7.41
CA ASN A 748 38.14 -38.75 8.17
C ASN A 748 36.93 -38.15 8.88
N ASP A 749 36.63 -36.86 8.64
CA ASP A 749 35.56 -36.14 9.28
C ASP A 749 34.35 -36.07 8.35
N ILE A 750 33.26 -36.70 8.80
CA ILE A 750 32.02 -36.76 8.04
C ILE A 750 31.41 -35.38 7.87
N ASP A 751 31.59 -34.43 8.81
CA ASP A 751 31.03 -33.10 8.73
C ASP A 751 31.63 -32.29 7.58
N THR A 752 32.89 -32.54 7.28
CA THR A 752 33.60 -31.88 6.17
C THR A 752 33.57 -32.65 4.86
N CYS A 753 33.22 -33.94 4.89
CA CYS A 753 33.20 -34.83 3.71
C CYS A 753 31.78 -35.30 3.31
N LEU A 754 30.73 -34.81 3.95
CA LEU A 754 29.37 -35.34 3.83
C LEU A 754 28.91 -35.47 2.38
N GLN A 755 29.11 -34.44 1.58
CA GLN A 755 28.67 -34.39 0.19
C GLN A 755 29.25 -35.52 -0.66
N VAL A 756 30.57 -35.66 -0.68
CA VAL A 756 31.24 -36.69 -1.50
C VAL A 756 31.00 -38.10 -0.96
N VAL A 757 30.80 -38.27 0.37
CA VAL A 757 30.45 -39.55 0.99
C VAL A 757 29.05 -40.00 0.58
N ILE A 758 28.09 -39.07 0.51
CA ILE A 758 26.74 -39.36 0.01
C ILE A 758 26.79 -39.75 -1.46
N TYR A 759 27.56 -39.06 -2.29
CA TYR A 759 27.73 -39.42 -3.69
C TYR A 759 28.35 -40.83 -3.85
N ALA A 760 29.37 -41.12 -3.05
CA ALA A 760 30.00 -42.46 -3.06
C ALA A 760 28.99 -43.54 -2.68
N TYR A 761 28.19 -43.28 -1.64
CA TYR A 761 27.14 -44.20 -1.23
C TYR A 761 26.12 -44.46 -2.35
N LEU A 762 25.63 -43.40 -3.01
CA LEU A 762 24.66 -43.51 -4.10
C LEU A 762 25.19 -44.34 -5.26
N LEU A 763 26.45 -44.14 -5.68
CA LEU A 763 27.09 -44.87 -6.77
C LEU A 763 27.41 -46.31 -6.39
N GLU A 764 27.82 -46.57 -5.14
CA GLU A 764 28.03 -47.93 -4.64
C GLU A 764 26.76 -48.78 -4.71
N GLN A 765 25.61 -48.19 -4.39
CA GLN A 765 24.29 -48.86 -4.51
C GLN A 765 23.96 -49.27 -5.95
N ARG A 766 24.60 -48.64 -6.92
CA ARG A 766 24.47 -48.97 -8.35
C ARG A 766 25.59 -49.93 -8.86
N GLY A 767 26.41 -50.39 -7.95
CA GLY A 767 27.46 -51.35 -8.27
C GLY A 767 28.74 -50.73 -8.80
N VAL A 768 28.94 -49.43 -8.65
CA VAL A 768 30.20 -48.76 -8.95
C VAL A 768 31.08 -48.77 -7.70
N PRO A 769 32.20 -49.55 -7.68
CA PRO A 769 33.07 -49.61 -6.51
C PRO A 769 33.91 -48.35 -6.41
N ILE A 770 33.62 -47.50 -5.42
CA ILE A 770 34.36 -46.25 -5.20
C ILE A 770 35.60 -46.53 -4.31
N SER A 771 36.76 -46.13 -4.79
CA SER A 771 38.04 -46.31 -4.09
C SER A 771 38.37 -45.09 -3.22
N ARG A 772 38.05 -43.87 -3.68
CA ARG A 772 38.27 -42.64 -2.94
C ARG A 772 37.39 -41.52 -3.43
N CYS A 773 37.24 -40.48 -2.57
CA CYS A 773 36.56 -39.23 -2.87
C CYS A 773 37.53 -38.08 -2.73
N GLU A 774 37.30 -37.00 -3.43
CA GLU A 774 38.15 -35.82 -3.33
C GLU A 774 37.40 -34.53 -3.66
N TYR A 775 37.83 -33.44 -3.01
CA TYR A 775 37.45 -32.08 -3.40
C TYR A 775 38.56 -31.46 -4.24
N ARG A 776 38.19 -30.82 -5.33
CA ARG A 776 39.09 -30.05 -6.20
C ARG A 776 38.81 -28.57 -6.07
N TYR A 777 39.68 -27.87 -5.34
CA TYR A 777 39.58 -26.44 -5.14
C TYR A 777 40.16 -25.68 -6.33
N LEU A 778 39.29 -25.27 -7.25
CA LEU A 778 39.68 -24.69 -8.54
C LEU A 778 40.45 -23.39 -8.39
N ARG A 779 40.06 -22.54 -7.43
CA ARG A 779 40.74 -21.25 -7.18
C ARG A 779 42.19 -21.43 -6.74
N ASP A 780 42.42 -22.39 -5.86
CA ASP A 780 43.71 -22.58 -5.22
C ASP A 780 44.59 -23.65 -5.92
N GLY A 781 44.02 -24.35 -6.89
CA GLY A 781 44.71 -25.46 -7.56
C GLY A 781 45.06 -26.59 -6.62
N LEU A 782 44.18 -26.94 -5.69
CA LEU A 782 44.44 -27.91 -4.63
C LEU A 782 43.45 -29.09 -4.69
N LEU A 783 43.98 -30.30 -4.49
CA LEU A 783 43.21 -31.51 -4.33
C LEU A 783 43.23 -31.95 -2.87
N ILE A 784 42.05 -32.23 -2.29
CA ILE A 784 41.90 -32.69 -0.92
C ILE A 784 41.16 -34.03 -0.91
N PRO A 785 41.84 -35.13 -0.54
CA PRO A 785 41.23 -36.44 -0.50
C PRO A 785 40.32 -36.60 0.71
N CYS A 786 39.18 -37.26 0.54
CA CYS A 786 38.27 -37.72 1.57
C CYS A 786 38.21 -39.23 1.58
N ARG A 787 38.22 -39.85 2.74
CA ARG A 787 38.11 -41.31 2.84
C ARG A 787 36.66 -41.76 2.64
N TYR A 788 36.55 -42.90 2.00
CA TYR A 788 35.28 -43.62 1.89
C TYR A 788 35.53 -45.08 2.29
N ASP A 789 35.29 -45.39 3.55
CA ASP A 789 35.47 -46.70 4.16
C ASP A 789 34.26 -47.01 5.08
N ASP A 790 34.26 -48.24 5.66
CA ASP A 790 33.16 -48.67 6.51
C ASP A 790 32.93 -47.77 7.72
N SER A 791 33.96 -47.13 8.26
CA SER A 791 33.85 -46.18 9.33
C SER A 791 33.08 -44.90 8.89
N MET A 792 33.35 -44.42 7.68
CA MET A 792 32.62 -43.28 7.12
C MET A 792 31.18 -43.63 6.78
N LYS A 793 30.89 -44.84 6.31
CA LYS A 793 29.53 -45.34 6.08
C LYS A 793 28.72 -45.40 7.37
N GLU A 794 29.33 -45.85 8.49
CA GLU A 794 28.70 -45.90 9.78
C GLU A 794 28.41 -44.51 10.32
N LYS A 795 29.32 -43.54 10.16
CA LYS A 795 29.11 -42.14 10.52
C LYS A 795 28.01 -41.52 9.68
N LEU A 796 27.93 -41.78 8.37
CA LEU A 796 26.85 -41.34 7.50
C LEU A 796 25.51 -41.89 7.98
N ASN A 797 25.42 -43.19 8.27
CA ASN A 797 24.22 -43.81 8.80
C ASN A 797 23.76 -43.15 10.10
N THR A 798 24.67 -42.85 11.00
CA THR A 798 24.36 -42.18 12.27
C THR A 798 23.76 -40.80 12.03
N LYS A 799 24.37 -39.98 11.16
CA LYS A 799 23.87 -38.68 10.78
C LYS A 799 22.48 -38.75 10.13
N LEU A 800 22.28 -39.67 9.21
CA LEU A 800 20.99 -39.81 8.54
C LEU A 800 19.90 -40.30 9.48
N LEU A 801 20.22 -41.11 10.50
CA LEU A 801 19.27 -41.48 11.56
C LEU A 801 18.91 -40.28 12.45
N GLU A 802 19.88 -39.43 12.79
CA GLU A 802 19.68 -38.22 13.55
C GLU A 802 18.80 -37.23 12.75
N PHE A 803 19.14 -37.01 11.49
CA PHE A 803 18.32 -36.17 10.58
C PHE A 803 16.87 -36.67 10.47
N LYS A 804 16.69 -37.98 10.27
CA LYS A 804 15.35 -38.57 10.22
C LYS A 804 14.58 -38.40 11.53
N LYS A 805 15.24 -38.61 12.66
CA LYS A 805 14.61 -38.42 13.99
C LYS A 805 14.14 -37.00 14.21
N ALA A 806 14.91 -36.00 13.77
CA ALA A 806 14.53 -34.60 13.85
C ALA A 806 13.31 -34.29 12.97
N LEU A 807 13.27 -34.82 11.75
CA LEU A 807 12.12 -34.71 10.86
C LEU A 807 10.86 -35.34 11.45
N GLU A 808 10.99 -36.53 12.08
CA GLU A 808 9.87 -37.21 12.74
C GLU A 808 9.36 -36.48 14.00
N ALA A 809 10.28 -35.84 14.72
CA ALA A 809 9.95 -35.05 15.92
C ALA A 809 9.41 -33.66 15.58
N GLY A 810 9.58 -33.16 14.33
CA GLY A 810 9.16 -31.82 13.94
C GLY A 810 9.85 -30.68 14.69
N GLN A 811 11.05 -30.93 15.25
CA GLN A 811 11.79 -29.96 16.07
C GLN A 811 13.00 -29.42 15.33
N PHE A 812 13.03 -28.12 15.13
CA PHE A 812 14.07 -27.42 14.36
C PHE A 812 14.59 -26.21 15.16
N PRO A 813 15.39 -26.44 16.21
CA PRO A 813 15.97 -25.36 17.00
C PRO A 813 16.93 -24.51 16.15
N PRO A 814 17.12 -23.23 16.49
CA PRO A 814 18.16 -22.42 15.87
C PRO A 814 19.54 -22.97 16.20
N ALA A 815 20.55 -22.66 15.38
CA ALA A 815 21.94 -23.03 15.64
C ALA A 815 22.44 -22.36 16.94
N GLU A 816 23.27 -23.08 17.71
CA GLU A 816 23.93 -22.53 18.90
C GLU A 816 25.20 -21.73 18.55
N SER A 817 25.48 -21.49 17.28
CA SER A 817 26.70 -20.88 16.77
C SER A 817 26.47 -19.50 16.22
N GLU A 818 27.05 -18.46 16.80
CA GLU A 818 27.06 -17.07 16.31
C GLU A 818 27.53 -16.98 14.85
N ARG A 819 28.50 -17.82 14.46
CA ARG A 819 29.01 -17.85 13.08
C ARG A 819 27.96 -18.27 12.05
N ALA A 820 27.01 -19.12 12.41
CA ALA A 820 25.93 -19.53 11.51
C ALA A 820 24.92 -18.39 11.30
N CYS A 821 24.76 -17.50 12.29
CA CYS A 821 23.83 -16.39 12.26
C CYS A 821 24.40 -15.14 11.57
N THR A 822 25.71 -14.88 11.68
CA THR A 822 26.35 -13.67 11.12
C THR A 822 26.13 -13.47 9.62
N TYR A 823 26.00 -14.56 8.85
CA TYR A 823 25.80 -14.51 7.40
C TYR A 823 24.45 -15.08 6.96
N CYS A 824 23.53 -15.25 7.91
CA CYS A 824 22.23 -15.83 7.62
C CYS A 824 21.29 -14.75 7.03
N THR A 825 20.85 -14.95 5.81
CA THR A 825 19.89 -14.05 5.11
C THR A 825 18.52 -14.01 5.78
N LEU A 826 18.19 -15.04 6.58
CA LEU A 826 16.93 -15.17 7.31
C LEU A 826 17.02 -14.72 8.79
N ALA A 827 18.13 -14.14 9.20
CA ALA A 827 18.34 -13.69 10.57
C ALA A 827 17.21 -12.76 11.06
N GLY A 828 16.71 -11.87 10.20
CA GLY A 828 15.64 -10.93 10.55
C GLY A 828 14.25 -11.55 10.82
N ILE A 829 14.03 -12.81 10.43
CA ILE A 829 12.79 -13.55 10.72
C ILE A 829 12.99 -14.71 11.69
N CYS A 830 14.24 -15.01 12.04
CA CYS A 830 14.61 -16.05 12.99
C CYS A 830 14.78 -15.42 14.36
N ASN A 831 13.86 -15.66 15.29
CA ASN A 831 13.99 -15.23 16.68
C ASN A 831 15.10 -16.06 17.38
N ASN A 832 16.33 -15.61 17.27
CA ASN A 832 17.47 -16.21 17.95
C ASN A 832 18.15 -15.18 18.86
N ASP A 833 18.14 -15.41 20.16
CA ASP A 833 18.70 -14.53 21.19
C ASP A 833 20.22 -14.30 21.06
N LEU A 834 20.90 -15.02 20.18
CA LEU A 834 22.32 -14.83 19.91
C LEU A 834 22.65 -13.51 19.22
N GLN A 835 21.67 -12.88 18.55
CA GLN A 835 21.84 -11.57 17.90
C GLN A 835 21.73 -10.38 18.87
N GLU A 836 21.05 -10.54 20.01
CA GLU A 836 20.87 -9.45 20.99
C GLU A 836 22.12 -9.18 21.85
N LYS A 837 23.11 -10.07 21.82
CA LYS A 837 24.33 -9.91 22.62
C LYS A 837 25.39 -9.01 21.99
N GLU A 838 25.39 -8.85 20.67
CA GLU A 838 26.35 -7.95 19.98
C GLU A 838 25.93 -6.47 19.99
N GLU A 839 24.62 -6.17 20.17
CA GLU A 839 24.16 -4.78 20.30
C GLU A 839 24.25 -4.23 21.74
N ALA A 840 24.55 -5.07 22.70
CA ALA A 840 24.64 -4.71 24.11
C ALA A 840 26.10 -4.58 24.65
N GLU A 841 27.12 -4.90 23.86
CA GLU A 841 28.54 -4.63 24.11
C GLU A 841 29.07 -3.47 23.23
#